data_68be130753ea975deba79307edc5e069
#
_entry.id   68be130753ea975deba79307edc5e069
#
_cell.length_a   1.000
_cell.length_b   1.000
_cell.length_c   1.000
_cell.angle_alpha   90.00
_cell.angle_beta   90.00
_cell.angle_gamma   90.00
#
_symmetry.space_group_name_H-M   'P 1'
#
loop_
_entity.id
_entity.type
_entity.pdbx_description
1 polymer ?
#
loop_
_entity_poly.entity_id
_entity_poly.type
_entity_poly.pdbx_seq_one_letter_code
_entity_poly.pdbx_strand_id
1 'polypeptide(L)'
;MSRDTPTAPRRFRPLFVLLFGALALVLIWLIGSYWLLNSQWLPQRISTIEGVEVRWSNAQSLHPGRWEVENLYLAREDNALPITVEARQATLSLSLLALLRGELHIKALDANGIRRFTVGDVALEAEGQLKVEDTQFSQETLSVPYVGLDITQGRLVRLSDQTTLVQDIQLRSTASLDSLSTQQNNDALTEALLNALTAQLAITAQADAWDVFMPYLEALPWLSLAGSGVLEGELALAEGQLQPGSELTLATPRLALSIDEQRLKGTDNTRRWLVADDTPPPHTATGQGRVRLAVVEGQLRFATQLEDVTLADTHPYATNTRLSLATHIPNQRLDQLDLPTGASLELSGEVTRLDMLDRYLATVFDGQGVRLSGLGSITASATLRDARPYEASLTVQAPTLGAELLELTAQGSGTLDTTLSPDEQVAATLAFTDATLRHQERTLLADAALTLAAQSPLDPELAQQSATAQLIWEEATLPNIQALQPYLAAVLPRPSPLTLNSGSATSHGQLRFTTEQLSGELYLAGNALTTGWQRSEQSGTLVSDIQLALAINQAALDGTALDISGSRLSWQVADPQHPGEALESTLVLRDGRFQRQNATPSGQFTLEGSVQRLGFLNTFLPDAHGVSLSGNGQLFLQGAFIDDTLQAPTRLRVNANQLEVTFLDYLATGRGELTAQLDSPEQAQLSLGIPQFALRRQDDDRPHLEGRHFALTTQTDRFSDVLDAPAPEHFTTRVALPITEVPDIARYNRYLPEDAGVELLSGSASLTSEWLLEGLRAQGDITLRAFETEMALLEQRLRGDVTLHLQLTEGDIETRRFVANDSYLRLENVFRRSDDGTQDAGWWVQLTMEEAQLNWDDPIQLTSQLRLGMRDTGLLARLFLARARESDWLGRILNVHNINGHALLTVSGEQIRLHDLTLTGGPLLLLSDVSLADGQANGALYARLGAVGLGVELNDSEPALRVLQPKRWFDRWREAQRFPRP
;
A
#
# COMPACT_ATOMS: atom_id res chain seq x y z
N MET A 1 28.44 -33.67 -41.08
CA MET A 1 27.86 -32.59 -40.32
C MET A 1 28.98 -31.79 -39.69
N SER A 2 29.41 -30.77 -40.40
CA SER A 2 30.53 -29.90 -40.03
C SER A 2 30.08 -28.88 -39.01
N ARG A 3 30.74 -28.82 -37.88
CA ARG A 3 30.66 -27.74 -36.92
C ARG A 3 31.51 -26.58 -37.46
N ASP A 4 30.86 -25.54 -37.93
CA ASP A 4 31.50 -24.25 -38.17
C ASP A 4 31.75 -23.58 -36.80
N THR A 5 33.00 -23.54 -36.44
CA THR A 5 33.45 -22.65 -35.33
C THR A 5 33.55 -21.25 -35.91
N PRO A 6 32.95 -20.24 -35.30
CA PRO A 6 33.14 -18.86 -35.72
C PRO A 6 34.56 -18.40 -35.38
N THR A 7 35.34 -18.16 -36.43
CA THR A 7 36.66 -17.52 -36.29
C THR A 7 36.49 -16.10 -35.74
N ALA A 8 37.08 -15.85 -34.59
CA ALA A 8 37.17 -14.52 -33.99
C ALA A 8 37.87 -13.53 -34.96
N PRO A 9 37.40 -12.29 -35.11
CA PRO A 9 37.91 -11.35 -36.08
C PRO A 9 39.31 -10.84 -35.69
N ARG A 10 40.29 -11.27 -36.47
CA ARG A 10 41.72 -10.88 -36.46
C ARG A 10 41.99 -9.38 -36.77
N ARG A 11 41.24 -8.42 -36.26
CA ARG A 11 41.17 -7.11 -36.93
C ARG A 11 41.71 -5.88 -36.17
N PHE A 12 42.39 -6.02 -35.07
CA PHE A 12 43.26 -4.93 -34.54
C PHE A 12 44.59 -4.83 -35.22
N ARG A 13 44.84 -5.68 -36.21
CA ARG A 13 46.07 -5.79 -36.97
C ARG A 13 46.41 -4.66 -37.99
N PRO A 14 45.48 -3.82 -38.51
CA PRO A 14 45.86 -3.00 -39.64
C PRO A 14 46.84 -1.87 -39.29
N LEU A 15 46.73 -1.21 -38.11
CA LEU A 15 47.61 -0.12 -37.78
C LEU A 15 49.01 -0.60 -37.44
N PHE A 16 49.12 -1.69 -36.67
CA PHE A 16 50.40 -2.33 -36.36
C PHE A 16 50.98 -3.09 -37.55
N VAL A 17 50.12 -3.77 -38.32
CA VAL A 17 50.54 -4.39 -39.58
C VAL A 17 50.99 -3.36 -40.59
N LEU A 18 50.38 -2.16 -40.70
CA LEU A 18 50.81 -1.07 -41.52
C LEU A 18 52.17 -0.48 -41.07
N LEU A 19 52.35 -0.30 -39.74
CA LEU A 19 53.62 0.24 -39.22
C LEU A 19 54.76 -0.79 -39.32
N PHE A 20 54.52 -2.06 -39.00
CA PHE A 20 55.49 -3.15 -39.14
C PHE A 20 55.56 -3.68 -40.58
N GLY A 21 54.47 -3.62 -41.33
CA GLY A 21 54.50 -3.84 -42.78
C GLY A 21 55.41 -2.84 -43.49
N ALA A 22 55.38 -1.56 -43.05
CA ALA A 22 56.31 -0.54 -43.48
C ALA A 22 57.76 -0.89 -43.17
N LEU A 23 58.01 -1.39 -41.92
CA LEU A 23 59.34 -1.82 -41.52
C LEU A 23 59.80 -3.10 -42.24
N ALA A 24 58.91 -4.11 -42.33
CA ALA A 24 59.17 -5.35 -43.08
C ALA A 24 59.36 -5.05 -44.60
N LEU A 25 58.71 -4.08 -45.13
CA LEU A 25 58.78 -3.63 -46.49
C LEU A 25 60.05 -2.84 -46.79
N VAL A 26 60.55 -2.06 -45.82
CA VAL A 26 61.88 -1.45 -45.91
C VAL A 26 62.93 -2.55 -45.94
N LEU A 27 62.79 -3.64 -45.20
CA LEU A 27 63.68 -4.80 -45.20
C LEU A 27 63.60 -5.59 -46.56
N ILE A 28 62.41 -5.82 -47.08
CA ILE A 28 62.16 -6.43 -48.35
C ILE A 28 62.72 -5.58 -49.50
N TRP A 29 62.59 -4.29 -49.41
CA TRP A 29 63.17 -3.31 -50.31
C TRP A 29 64.70 -3.28 -50.25
N LEU A 30 65.31 -3.37 -49.05
CA LEU A 30 66.72 -3.51 -48.89
C LEU A 30 67.28 -4.74 -49.63
N ILE A 31 66.51 -5.84 -49.60
CA ILE A 31 66.86 -7.02 -50.35
C ILE A 31 66.72 -6.79 -51.88
N GLY A 32 65.66 -6.12 -52.27
CA GLY A 32 65.42 -5.77 -53.69
C GLY A 32 66.38 -4.74 -54.25
N SER A 33 66.80 -3.72 -53.47
CA SER A 33 67.76 -2.69 -53.91
C SER A 33 69.11 -3.28 -54.14
N TYR A 34 69.50 -4.33 -53.47
CA TYR A 34 70.74 -5.05 -53.74
C TYR A 34 70.85 -5.59 -55.18
N TRP A 35 69.82 -6.14 -55.73
CA TRP A 35 69.75 -6.66 -57.10
C TRP A 35 69.75 -5.49 -58.15
N LEU A 36 69.37 -4.32 -57.75
CA LEU A 36 69.15 -3.17 -58.60
C LEU A 36 70.41 -2.47 -58.97
N LEU A 37 71.43 -2.55 -58.19
CA LEU A 37 72.60 -1.71 -58.25
C LEU A 37 73.74 -2.31 -59.11
N ASN A 38 73.53 -3.49 -59.72
CA ASN A 38 74.63 -4.29 -60.26
C ASN A 38 74.92 -4.06 -61.75
N SER A 39 74.22 -3.31 -62.56
CA SER A 39 74.59 -2.80 -63.86
C SER A 39 73.46 -2.09 -64.60
N GLN A 40 73.69 -1.37 -65.68
CA GLN A 40 72.67 -0.94 -66.63
C GLN A 40 71.82 -2.11 -67.24
N TRP A 41 72.34 -3.25 -67.17
CA TRP A 41 71.80 -4.50 -67.63
C TRP A 41 70.82 -5.11 -66.56
N LEU A 42 70.92 -4.64 -65.34
CA LEU A 42 70.14 -5.17 -64.20
C LEU A 42 68.71 -4.65 -64.14
N PRO A 43 68.34 -3.46 -64.49
CA PRO A 43 66.94 -3.09 -64.48
C PRO A 43 66.14 -4.05 -65.40
N GLN A 44 66.68 -4.45 -66.50
CA GLN A 44 66.09 -5.41 -67.43
C GLN A 44 66.05 -6.87 -66.90
N ARG A 45 67.01 -7.28 -66.13
CA ARG A 45 67.03 -8.64 -65.54
C ARG A 45 66.26 -8.67 -64.25
N ILE A 46 66.16 -7.61 -63.43
CA ILE A 46 65.33 -7.51 -62.30
C ILE A 46 63.89 -7.44 -62.69
N SER A 47 63.50 -6.77 -63.72
CA SER A 47 62.18 -6.79 -64.35
C SER A 47 61.81 -8.14 -64.98
N THR A 48 62.71 -9.11 -65.11
CA THR A 48 62.37 -10.51 -65.38
C THR A 48 62.05 -11.35 -64.18
N ILE A 49 62.20 -10.87 -62.95
CA ILE A 49 61.68 -11.45 -61.75
C ILE A 49 60.19 -11.07 -61.69
N GLU A 50 59.29 -12.03 -61.79
CA GLU A 50 57.86 -11.78 -61.70
C GLU A 50 57.51 -10.88 -60.56
N GLY A 51 56.90 -9.68 -60.87
CA GLY A 51 56.33 -8.77 -59.91
C GLY A 51 57.28 -7.68 -59.34
N VAL A 52 58.55 -7.53 -59.79
CA VAL A 52 59.44 -6.44 -59.29
C VAL A 52 59.78 -5.42 -60.38
N GLU A 53 59.45 -4.16 -60.21
CA GLU A 53 59.80 -3.10 -61.09
C GLU A 53 60.79 -2.09 -60.38
N VAL A 54 61.88 -1.78 -61.05
CA VAL A 54 62.85 -0.80 -60.53
C VAL A 54 63.17 0.22 -61.62
N ARG A 55 63.12 1.50 -61.20
CA ARG A 55 63.49 2.64 -62.11
C ARG A 55 64.29 3.61 -61.30
N TRP A 56 65.22 4.27 -61.99
CA TRP A 56 65.97 5.44 -61.48
C TRP A 56 66.31 6.35 -62.70
N SER A 57 66.51 7.67 -62.42
CA SER A 57 66.76 8.67 -63.41
C SER A 57 68.24 8.84 -63.65
N ASN A 58 69.08 8.71 -62.66
CA ASN A 58 70.53 8.86 -62.73
C ASN A 58 71.14 7.94 -61.63
N ALA A 59 72.21 7.20 -62.01
CA ALA A 59 72.99 6.40 -61.05
C ALA A 59 74.47 6.69 -61.28
N GLN A 60 75.15 7.29 -60.33
CA GLN A 60 76.59 7.54 -60.39
C GLN A 60 77.34 6.68 -59.31
N SER A 61 78.45 6.09 -59.71
CA SER A 61 79.37 5.39 -58.84
C SER A 61 80.70 6.15 -58.78
N LEU A 62 80.94 6.83 -57.64
CA LEU A 62 82.15 7.60 -57.44
C LEU A 62 83.37 6.79 -56.98
N HIS A 63 83.14 5.58 -56.40
CA HIS A 63 84.19 4.67 -56.01
C HIS A 63 83.75 3.22 -56.23
N PRO A 64 84.63 2.27 -56.47
CA PRO A 64 84.26 0.87 -56.55
C PRO A 64 83.55 0.39 -55.23
N GLY A 65 82.30 0.03 -55.33
CA GLY A 65 81.47 -0.41 -54.23
C GLY A 65 80.59 0.67 -53.58
N ARG A 66 80.64 1.95 -54.05
CA ARG A 66 79.70 3.03 -53.59
C ARG A 66 79.01 3.63 -54.81
N TRP A 67 77.64 3.62 -54.72
CA TRP A 67 76.78 4.10 -55.80
C TRP A 67 75.87 5.19 -55.29
N GLU A 68 75.69 6.22 -56.08
CA GLU A 68 74.71 7.28 -55.83
C GLU A 68 73.64 7.19 -56.88
N VAL A 69 72.32 7.11 -56.43
CA VAL A 69 71.23 6.93 -57.36
C VAL A 69 70.25 8.09 -57.10
N GLU A 70 69.76 8.71 -58.16
CA GLU A 70 68.73 9.77 -58.09
C GLU A 70 67.35 9.27 -58.52
N ASN A 71 66.28 9.73 -57.85
CA ASN A 71 64.93 9.39 -58.16
C ASN A 71 64.74 7.86 -58.30
N LEU A 72 65.11 7.20 -57.19
CA LEU A 72 64.84 5.74 -57.07
C LEU A 72 63.36 5.44 -56.97
N TYR A 73 62.88 4.61 -57.85
CA TYR A 73 61.57 3.99 -57.82
C TYR A 73 61.67 2.46 -57.73
N LEU A 74 61.11 1.92 -56.73
CA LEU A 74 61.00 0.47 -56.54
C LEU A 74 59.54 0.05 -56.30
N ALA A 75 59.00 -0.85 -57.08
CA ALA A 75 57.70 -1.39 -56.91
C ALA A 75 57.76 -2.93 -56.99
N ARG A 76 56.97 -3.55 -56.09
CA ARG A 76 56.68 -4.95 -56.14
C ARG A 76 55.17 -5.11 -56.35
N GLU A 77 54.79 -5.61 -57.49
CA GLU A 77 53.40 -5.97 -57.82
C GLU A 77 53.17 -7.46 -57.46
N ASP A 78 52.79 -7.74 -56.25
CA ASP A 78 52.37 -9.07 -55.85
C ASP A 78 50.88 -9.00 -55.49
N ASN A 79 50.09 -9.94 -55.95
CA ASN A 79 48.63 -9.98 -55.68
C ASN A 79 48.26 -9.99 -54.19
N ALA A 80 49.22 -10.38 -53.33
CA ALA A 80 49.00 -10.44 -51.91
C ALA A 80 49.32 -9.12 -51.19
N LEU A 81 50.36 -8.37 -51.62
CA LEU A 81 50.72 -7.12 -50.93
C LEU A 81 51.58 -6.22 -51.91
N PRO A 82 50.96 -5.32 -52.67
CA PRO A 82 51.68 -4.37 -53.49
C PRO A 82 52.46 -3.36 -52.66
N ILE A 83 53.77 -3.14 -53.05
CA ILE A 83 54.67 -2.24 -52.33
C ILE A 83 55.34 -1.32 -53.27
N THR A 84 55.46 -0.04 -52.96
CA THR A 84 56.15 0.97 -53.75
C THR A 84 57.00 1.88 -52.84
N VAL A 85 58.25 2.12 -53.26
CA VAL A 85 59.15 3.03 -52.54
C VAL A 85 59.76 4.06 -53.54
N GLU A 86 59.65 5.32 -53.21
CA GLU A 86 60.26 6.42 -54.00
C GLU A 86 61.19 7.22 -53.10
N ALA A 87 62.43 7.39 -53.52
CA ALA A 87 63.45 8.22 -52.88
C ALA A 87 64.17 9.15 -53.86
N ARG A 88 64.50 10.38 -53.40
CA ARG A 88 65.16 11.41 -54.21
C ARG A 88 66.63 11.05 -54.52
N GLN A 89 67.38 10.60 -53.53
CA GLN A 89 68.76 10.22 -53.60
C GLN A 89 69.06 9.01 -52.74
N ALA A 90 69.83 8.07 -53.21
CA ALA A 90 70.37 7.00 -52.41
C ALA A 90 71.82 6.73 -52.62
N THR A 91 72.61 6.61 -51.55
CA THR A 91 74.01 6.24 -51.58
C THR A 91 74.16 4.82 -51.02
N LEU A 92 74.71 3.94 -51.84
CA LEU A 92 74.96 2.52 -51.55
C LEU A 92 76.41 2.17 -51.49
N SER A 93 76.85 1.50 -50.40
CA SER A 93 78.22 0.97 -50.29
C SER A 93 78.21 -0.56 -50.21
N LEU A 94 78.89 -1.25 -51.13
CA LEU A 94 78.86 -2.70 -51.22
C LEU A 94 80.28 -3.30 -51.01
N SER A 95 80.31 -4.57 -50.56
CA SER A 95 81.51 -5.38 -50.47
C SER A 95 81.74 -6.14 -51.79
N LEU A 96 82.67 -5.69 -52.62
CA LEU A 96 82.99 -6.35 -53.91
C LEU A 96 83.56 -7.77 -53.75
N LEU A 97 84.26 -8.03 -52.61
CA LEU A 97 84.76 -9.37 -52.29
C LEU A 97 83.68 -10.39 -51.99
N ALA A 98 82.59 -9.99 -51.31
CA ALA A 98 81.38 -10.80 -51.03
C ALA A 98 80.65 -11.06 -52.37
N LEU A 99 80.51 -10.07 -53.20
CA LEU A 99 79.91 -10.17 -54.55
C LEU A 99 80.58 -11.14 -55.45
N LEU A 100 81.92 -11.22 -55.44
CA LEU A 100 82.71 -12.18 -56.19
C LEU A 100 82.53 -13.64 -55.72
N ARG A 101 82.07 -13.79 -54.46
CA ARG A 101 81.67 -15.12 -53.83
C ARG A 101 80.21 -15.47 -54.04
N GLY A 102 79.48 -14.61 -54.73
CA GLY A 102 78.04 -14.83 -54.87
C GLY A 102 77.20 -14.46 -53.67
N GLU A 103 77.74 -13.70 -52.68
CA GLU A 103 77.07 -13.21 -51.48
C GLU A 103 76.90 -11.73 -51.61
N LEU A 104 75.80 -11.18 -51.14
CA LEU A 104 75.61 -9.76 -51.08
C LEU A 104 75.88 -9.21 -49.69
N HIS A 105 76.84 -8.29 -49.61
CA HIS A 105 77.06 -7.60 -48.36
C HIS A 105 76.99 -6.06 -48.65
N ILE A 106 75.96 -5.43 -48.11
CA ILE A 106 75.73 -3.99 -48.09
C ILE A 106 76.38 -3.43 -46.85
N LYS A 107 77.50 -2.71 -46.96
CA LYS A 107 78.18 -2.07 -45.85
C LYS A 107 77.40 -0.89 -45.32
N ALA A 108 76.85 -0.09 -46.23
CA ALA A 108 76.00 1.02 -45.89
C ALA A 108 75.11 1.44 -47.06
N LEU A 109 73.84 1.72 -46.75
CA LEU A 109 72.85 2.41 -47.59
C LEU A 109 72.36 3.66 -46.87
N ASP A 110 72.52 4.79 -47.52
CA ASP A 110 72.00 6.09 -47.03
C ASP A 110 71.09 6.66 -48.18
N ALA A 111 69.80 6.62 -47.90
CA ALA A 111 68.80 7.17 -48.82
C ALA A 111 68.17 8.44 -48.23
N ASN A 112 68.32 9.56 -48.92
CA ASN A 112 67.83 10.85 -48.52
C ASN A 112 66.61 11.28 -49.34
N GLY A 113 65.67 11.88 -48.73
CA GLY A 113 64.47 12.40 -49.41
C GLY A 113 63.54 11.31 -49.90
N ILE A 114 63.13 10.40 -48.99
CA ILE A 114 62.00 9.52 -49.22
C ILE A 114 60.79 10.35 -49.54
N ARG A 115 60.12 10.10 -50.66
CA ARG A 115 58.95 10.88 -51.12
C ARG A 115 57.65 10.10 -50.89
N ARG A 116 57.71 8.81 -51.19
CA ARG A 116 56.47 7.98 -51.08
C ARG A 116 56.82 6.51 -50.75
N PHE A 117 56.01 5.97 -49.90
CA PHE A 117 56.10 4.58 -49.53
C PHE A 117 54.67 3.99 -49.42
N THR A 118 54.32 3.00 -50.26
CA THR A 118 52.98 2.42 -50.32
C THR A 118 53.01 0.99 -49.85
N VAL A 119 51.98 0.56 -49.13
CA VAL A 119 51.71 -0.82 -48.73
C VAL A 119 50.24 -1.11 -48.87
N GLY A 120 49.87 -2.00 -49.70
CA GLY A 120 48.46 -2.29 -49.95
C GLY A 120 47.73 -1.03 -50.40
N ASP A 121 46.64 -0.70 -49.71
CA ASP A 121 45.82 0.49 -49.98
C ASP A 121 46.30 1.77 -49.30
N VAL A 122 47.50 1.76 -48.67
CA VAL A 122 47.96 2.93 -47.85
C VAL A 122 49.31 3.42 -48.35
N ALA A 123 49.43 4.73 -48.50
CA ALA A 123 50.67 5.43 -48.90
C ALA A 123 51.14 6.38 -47.82
N LEU A 124 52.37 6.27 -47.41
CA LEU A 124 53.13 7.25 -46.63
C LEU A 124 53.82 8.20 -47.57
N GLU A 125 53.35 9.44 -47.64
CA GLU A 125 54.04 10.51 -48.36
C GLU A 125 54.88 11.31 -47.34
N ALA A 126 56.20 11.32 -47.47
CA ALA A 126 57.09 11.80 -46.42
C ALA A 126 58.39 12.44 -46.93
N GLU A 127 58.98 13.26 -46.06
CA GLU A 127 60.37 13.70 -46.21
C GLU A 127 61.23 13.06 -45.10
N GLY A 128 62.20 12.23 -45.45
CA GLY A 128 62.97 11.47 -44.47
C GLY A 128 64.27 10.88 -45.00
N GLN A 129 64.96 10.21 -44.12
CA GLN A 129 66.21 9.51 -44.35
C GLN A 129 66.10 8.06 -43.93
N LEU A 130 66.67 7.17 -44.72
CA LEU A 130 66.82 5.77 -44.42
C LEU A 130 68.28 5.38 -44.39
N LYS A 131 68.76 4.78 -43.29
CA LYS A 131 70.11 4.27 -43.15
C LYS A 131 70.06 2.78 -42.96
N VAL A 132 70.90 2.02 -43.66
CA VAL A 132 71.03 0.57 -43.43
C VAL A 132 72.52 0.27 -43.38
N GLU A 133 72.92 -0.55 -42.41
CA GLU A 133 74.35 -0.85 -42.19
C GLU A 133 74.50 -2.38 -42.14
N ASP A 134 75.63 -2.86 -42.64
CA ASP A 134 76.18 -4.24 -42.57
C ASP A 134 75.21 -5.38 -42.92
N THR A 135 74.33 -5.19 -43.86
CA THR A 135 73.38 -6.14 -44.34
C THR A 135 73.98 -7.27 -45.14
N GLN A 136 73.70 -8.50 -44.75
CA GLN A 136 74.23 -9.69 -45.42
C GLN A 136 73.07 -10.51 -45.98
N PHE A 137 73.16 -10.85 -47.24
CA PHE A 137 72.18 -11.67 -47.88
C PHE A 137 72.89 -12.84 -48.61
N SER A 138 72.49 -14.04 -48.24
CA SER A 138 72.87 -15.31 -48.92
C SER A 138 71.69 -15.95 -49.59
N GLN A 139 71.88 -17.07 -50.32
CA GLN A 139 70.74 -17.78 -50.89
C GLN A 139 69.74 -18.37 -49.89
N GLU A 140 70.14 -18.51 -48.66
CA GLU A 140 69.30 -19.15 -47.63
C GLU A 140 68.97 -18.22 -46.43
N THR A 141 69.69 -17.13 -46.19
CA THR A 141 69.57 -16.28 -45.02
C THR A 141 69.74 -14.81 -45.36
N LEU A 142 68.92 -13.98 -44.62
CA LEU A 142 69.04 -12.53 -44.56
C LEU A 142 69.39 -12.09 -43.13
N SER A 143 70.39 -11.21 -43.01
CA SER A 143 70.74 -10.56 -41.75
C SER A 143 70.89 -9.06 -41.97
N VAL A 144 70.28 -8.26 -41.15
CA VAL A 144 70.29 -6.78 -41.23
C VAL A 144 70.53 -6.22 -39.79
N PRO A 145 71.82 -6.04 -39.44
CA PRO A 145 72.19 -5.61 -38.13
C PRO A 145 71.68 -4.24 -37.71
N TYR A 146 71.45 -3.34 -38.69
CA TYR A 146 70.93 -2.01 -38.39
C TYR A 146 70.13 -1.41 -39.57
N VAL A 147 68.93 -0.95 -39.27
CA VAL A 147 68.11 -0.11 -40.10
C VAL A 147 67.70 1.13 -39.29
N GLY A 148 67.92 2.31 -39.74
CA GLY A 148 67.44 3.53 -39.17
C GLY A 148 66.52 4.27 -40.12
N LEU A 149 65.35 4.64 -39.74
CA LEU A 149 64.39 5.44 -40.48
C LEU A 149 64.04 6.70 -39.70
N ASP A 150 64.31 7.89 -40.28
CA ASP A 150 63.98 9.16 -39.70
C ASP A 150 63.09 9.96 -40.67
N ILE A 151 61.83 10.16 -40.33
CA ILE A 151 60.84 10.92 -41.06
C ILE A 151 60.58 12.21 -40.28
N THR A 152 60.85 13.35 -40.89
CA THR A 152 60.72 14.67 -40.29
C THR A 152 59.32 15.25 -40.50
N GLN A 153 58.71 14.92 -41.66
CA GLN A 153 57.33 15.30 -41.99
C GLN A 153 56.76 14.29 -42.95
N GLY A 154 55.53 13.81 -42.65
CA GLY A 154 54.81 12.85 -43.47
C GLY A 154 53.31 12.94 -43.31
N ARG A 155 52.62 12.31 -44.28
CA ARG A 155 51.17 12.06 -44.23
C ARG A 155 50.90 10.66 -44.75
N LEU A 156 49.92 10.03 -44.09
CA LEU A 156 49.42 8.71 -44.47
C LEU A 156 48.09 8.87 -45.20
N VAL A 157 48.02 8.32 -46.41
CA VAL A 157 46.90 8.50 -47.36
C VAL A 157 46.38 7.12 -47.77
N ARG A 158 45.06 6.91 -47.71
CA ARG A 158 44.42 5.75 -48.29
C ARG A 158 44.31 5.91 -49.79
N LEU A 159 44.73 4.91 -50.54
CA LEU A 159 44.82 5.03 -52.00
C LEU A 159 43.48 4.83 -52.66
N SER A 160 42.61 4.03 -52.15
CA SER A 160 41.28 3.74 -52.69
C SER A 160 40.42 4.97 -52.89
N ASP A 161 40.46 5.93 -51.93
CA ASP A 161 39.63 7.15 -51.92
C ASP A 161 40.44 8.44 -51.76
N GLN A 162 41.78 8.38 -51.72
CA GLN A 162 42.72 9.49 -51.53
C GLN A 162 42.51 10.21 -50.17
N THR A 163 41.93 9.56 -49.18
CA THR A 163 41.69 10.14 -47.87
C THR A 163 42.97 10.19 -47.06
N THR A 164 43.30 11.34 -46.48
CA THR A 164 44.40 11.49 -45.52
C THR A 164 43.95 10.88 -44.18
N LEU A 165 44.63 9.83 -43.73
CA LEU A 165 44.39 9.17 -42.46
C LEU A 165 45.02 9.92 -41.32
N VAL A 166 46.30 10.25 -41.41
CA VAL A 166 47.06 11.06 -40.47
C VAL A 166 48.05 11.95 -41.23
N GLN A 167 48.38 13.08 -40.63
CA GLN A 167 49.35 14.07 -41.16
C GLN A 167 50.35 14.44 -40.09
N ASP A 168 51.33 15.28 -40.49
CA ASP A 168 52.43 15.76 -39.62
C ASP A 168 53.16 14.61 -38.92
N ILE A 169 53.34 13.51 -39.64
CA ILE A 169 54.03 12.35 -39.14
C ILE A 169 55.52 12.67 -38.93
N GLN A 170 55.95 12.53 -37.69
CA GLN A 170 57.36 12.44 -37.34
C GLN A 170 57.64 11.03 -36.84
N LEU A 171 58.57 10.34 -37.44
CA LEU A 171 58.88 8.97 -37.16
C LEU A 171 60.39 8.78 -37.07
N ARG A 172 60.87 8.22 -35.93
CA ARG A 172 62.19 7.76 -35.76
C ARG A 172 62.15 6.29 -35.40
N SER A 173 62.78 5.46 -36.24
CA SER A 173 62.82 4.03 -36.04
C SER A 173 64.20 3.48 -36.18
N THR A 174 64.57 2.58 -35.35
CA THR A 174 65.76 1.72 -35.48
C THR A 174 65.31 0.29 -35.45
N ALA A 175 65.82 -0.53 -36.36
CA ALA A 175 65.48 -1.94 -36.39
C ALA A 175 66.73 -2.80 -36.71
N SER A 176 66.72 -4.03 -36.26
CA SER A 176 67.66 -5.07 -36.60
C SER A 176 66.98 -6.40 -36.90
N LEU A 177 67.50 -7.18 -37.81
CA LEU A 177 67.07 -8.52 -38.13
C LEU A 177 68.25 -9.46 -38.02
N ASP A 178 68.16 -10.39 -37.01
CA ASP A 178 69.32 -11.24 -36.72
C ASP A 178 69.64 -12.26 -37.82
N SER A 179 68.79 -13.14 -38.19
CA SER A 179 68.84 -14.00 -39.32
C SER A 179 67.49 -14.62 -39.73
N LEU A 180 67.05 -14.36 -40.96
CA LEU A 180 65.80 -14.87 -41.48
C LEU A 180 66.10 -15.89 -42.58
N SER A 181 65.47 -17.10 -42.50
CA SER A 181 65.53 -18.06 -43.63
C SER A 181 64.51 -17.67 -44.68
N THR A 182 64.98 -17.54 -45.95
CA THR A 182 64.20 -17.13 -47.10
C THR A 182 63.44 -18.26 -47.78
N GLN A 183 63.56 -19.49 -47.32
CA GLN A 183 62.92 -20.66 -47.97
C GLN A 183 61.60 -21.10 -47.37
N GLN A 184 60.94 -20.25 -46.61
CA GLN A 184 59.66 -20.54 -45.89
C GLN A 184 58.43 -20.10 -46.69
N ASN A 185 57.26 -20.73 -46.47
CA ASN A 185 55.96 -20.37 -47.02
C ASN A 185 55.48 -19.00 -46.46
N ASN A 186 54.70 -18.23 -47.20
CA ASN A 186 54.39 -16.83 -46.88
C ASN A 186 53.88 -16.58 -45.44
N ASP A 187 53.02 -17.45 -44.86
CA ASP A 187 52.53 -17.31 -43.52
C ASP A 187 53.64 -17.60 -42.48
N ALA A 188 54.45 -18.63 -42.72
CA ALA A 188 55.60 -18.97 -41.87
C ALA A 188 56.71 -17.91 -41.95
N LEU A 189 56.84 -17.21 -43.07
CA LEU A 189 57.83 -16.15 -43.28
C LEU A 189 57.46 -14.91 -42.44
N THR A 190 56.16 -14.57 -42.33
CA THR A 190 55.71 -13.46 -41.54
C THR A 190 55.96 -13.66 -40.04
N GLU A 191 55.68 -14.85 -39.56
CA GLU A 191 55.96 -15.22 -38.17
C GLU A 191 57.46 -15.25 -37.88
N ALA A 192 58.25 -15.84 -38.74
CA ALA A 192 59.70 -15.90 -38.62
C ALA A 192 60.34 -14.49 -38.71
N LEU A 193 59.81 -13.58 -39.55
CA LEU A 193 60.25 -12.22 -39.61
C LEU A 193 59.97 -11.45 -38.30
N LEU A 194 58.77 -11.57 -37.78
CA LEU A 194 58.44 -10.93 -36.49
C LEU A 194 59.30 -11.45 -35.35
N ASN A 195 59.56 -12.74 -35.33
CA ASN A 195 60.40 -13.37 -34.26
C ASN A 195 61.90 -12.96 -34.38
N ALA A 196 62.41 -12.72 -35.59
CA ALA A 196 63.78 -12.31 -35.81
C ALA A 196 64.01 -10.77 -35.75
N LEU A 197 62.94 -10.00 -35.70
CA LEU A 197 62.96 -8.54 -35.72
C LEU A 197 63.06 -7.95 -34.30
N THR A 198 64.11 -7.13 -34.09
CA THR A 198 64.18 -6.21 -32.96
C THR A 198 64.08 -4.79 -33.49
N ALA A 199 63.08 -4.01 -32.98
CA ALA A 199 62.82 -2.66 -33.41
C ALA A 199 62.49 -1.68 -32.28
N GLN A 200 62.91 -0.45 -32.42
CA GLN A 200 62.48 0.67 -31.60
C GLN A 200 61.86 1.75 -32.51
N LEU A 201 60.74 2.25 -32.12
CA LEU A 201 59.97 3.18 -32.90
C LEU A 201 59.49 4.34 -32.02
N ALA A 202 59.82 5.55 -32.36
CA ALA A 202 59.19 6.77 -31.80
C ALA A 202 58.39 7.46 -32.91
N ILE A 203 57.09 7.73 -32.64
CA ILE A 203 56.16 8.32 -33.60
C ILE A 203 55.39 9.47 -32.98
N THR A 204 55.21 10.52 -33.74
CA THR A 204 54.22 11.58 -33.50
C THR A 204 53.45 11.81 -34.78
N ALA A 205 52.11 11.82 -34.71
CA ALA A 205 51.24 12.03 -35.87
C ALA A 205 49.94 12.72 -35.47
N GLN A 206 49.31 13.45 -36.38
CA GLN A 206 48.05 14.12 -36.18
C GLN A 206 46.97 13.52 -37.08
N ALA A 207 45.82 13.14 -36.48
CA ALA A 207 44.61 12.77 -37.21
C ALA A 207 43.60 13.92 -37.12
N ASP A 208 43.18 14.43 -38.28
CA ASP A 208 42.15 15.48 -38.32
C ASP A 208 40.73 14.95 -38.15
N ALA A 209 40.51 13.71 -38.51
CA ALA A 209 39.23 13.04 -38.39
C ALA A 209 39.43 11.53 -38.09
N TRP A 210 38.77 11.04 -37.00
CA TRP A 210 38.83 9.62 -36.63
C TRP A 210 37.90 8.72 -37.44
N ASP A 211 36.86 9.29 -38.06
CA ASP A 211 35.89 8.56 -38.90
C ASP A 211 36.57 7.96 -40.15
N VAL A 212 37.70 8.49 -40.58
CA VAL A 212 38.52 7.92 -41.66
C VAL A 212 38.98 6.49 -41.39
N PHE A 213 38.99 6.09 -40.07
CA PHE A 213 39.36 4.74 -39.65
C PHE A 213 38.17 3.76 -39.57
N MET A 214 36.92 4.21 -39.77
CA MET A 214 35.73 3.37 -39.69
C MET A 214 35.77 2.15 -40.61
N PRO A 215 36.32 2.19 -41.85
CA PRO A 215 36.45 0.99 -42.68
C PRO A 215 37.33 -0.12 -42.07
N TYR A 216 38.23 0.22 -41.17
CA TYR A 216 39.07 -0.74 -40.43
C TYR A 216 38.39 -1.30 -39.18
N LEU A 217 37.24 -0.72 -38.79
CA LEU A 217 36.42 -1.11 -37.63
C LEU A 217 35.12 -1.88 -38.03
N GLU A 218 35.04 -2.38 -39.26
CA GLU A 218 33.83 -3.13 -39.73
C GLU A 218 33.42 -4.30 -38.86
N ALA A 219 34.33 -4.83 -38.03
CA ALA A 219 34.04 -5.88 -37.07
C ALA A 219 33.25 -5.39 -35.84
N LEU A 220 33.17 -4.09 -35.62
CA LEU A 220 32.49 -3.46 -34.52
C LEU A 220 31.37 -2.53 -35.11
N PRO A 221 30.35 -3.12 -35.76
CA PRO A 221 29.33 -2.33 -36.45
C PRO A 221 28.47 -1.49 -35.50
N TRP A 222 28.53 -1.77 -34.20
CA TRP A 222 27.85 -1.06 -33.12
C TRP A 222 28.62 0.16 -32.61
N LEU A 223 29.89 0.35 -33.02
CA LEU A 223 30.75 1.45 -32.60
C LEU A 223 31.04 2.40 -33.79
N SER A 224 30.85 3.67 -33.60
CA SER A 224 31.38 4.71 -34.50
C SER A 224 32.24 5.72 -33.76
N LEU A 225 33.28 6.20 -34.46
CA LEU A 225 34.23 7.16 -33.93
C LEU A 225 34.24 8.43 -34.79
N ALA A 226 34.26 9.57 -34.13
CA ALA A 226 34.51 10.86 -34.80
C ALA A 226 35.36 11.79 -33.92
N GLY A 227 35.99 12.77 -34.50
CA GLY A 227 36.84 13.70 -33.74
C GLY A 227 38.22 13.83 -34.36
N SER A 228 39.19 14.38 -33.61
CA SER A 228 40.57 14.62 -34.03
C SER A 228 41.53 14.40 -32.88
N GLY A 229 42.81 14.20 -33.15
CA GLY A 229 43.81 14.06 -32.11
C GLY A 229 45.22 13.83 -32.56
N VAL A 230 46.12 13.79 -31.58
CA VAL A 230 47.57 13.58 -31.79
C VAL A 230 47.94 12.21 -31.22
N LEU A 231 48.68 11.45 -32.03
CA LEU A 231 49.26 10.17 -31.67
C LEU A 231 50.74 10.35 -31.34
N GLU A 232 51.14 9.96 -30.16
CA GLU A 232 52.54 9.95 -29.73
C GLU A 232 52.85 8.55 -29.16
N GLY A 233 54.04 8.02 -29.49
CA GLY A 233 54.39 6.73 -28.99
C GLY A 233 55.86 6.36 -29.11
N GLU A 234 56.30 5.53 -28.17
CA GLU A 234 57.59 4.83 -28.18
C GLU A 234 57.31 3.34 -28.05
N LEU A 235 57.66 2.60 -29.07
CA LEU A 235 57.44 1.17 -29.12
C LEU A 235 58.76 0.44 -29.26
N ALA A 236 58.94 -0.59 -28.50
CA ALA A 236 60.06 -1.52 -28.61
C ALA A 236 59.53 -2.92 -28.88
N LEU A 237 60.03 -3.57 -29.91
CA LEU A 237 59.68 -4.92 -30.32
C LEU A 237 60.91 -5.82 -30.28
N ALA A 238 60.76 -7.00 -29.73
CA ALA A 238 61.73 -8.07 -29.82
C ALA A 238 61.03 -9.45 -29.77
N GLU A 239 61.47 -10.38 -30.58
CA GLU A 239 60.94 -11.74 -30.63
C GLU A 239 59.42 -11.78 -30.89
N GLY A 240 58.90 -10.85 -31.74
CA GLY A 240 57.46 -10.74 -32.02
C GLY A 240 56.62 -10.13 -30.91
N GLN A 241 57.22 -9.68 -29.80
CA GLN A 241 56.55 -9.16 -28.63
C GLN A 241 56.89 -7.70 -28.39
N LEU A 242 55.90 -6.92 -27.99
CA LEU A 242 56.14 -5.57 -27.45
C LEU A 242 56.85 -5.67 -26.08
N GLN A 243 57.94 -4.93 -25.96
CA GLN A 243 58.80 -4.97 -24.79
C GLN A 243 58.28 -4.00 -23.71
N PRO A 244 58.60 -4.29 -22.41
CA PRO A 244 58.32 -3.38 -21.30
C PRO A 244 58.85 -1.97 -21.59
N GLY A 245 58.04 -0.94 -21.34
CA GLY A 245 58.32 0.44 -21.65
C GLY A 245 57.74 0.89 -22.99
N SER A 246 57.19 -0.03 -23.81
CA SER A 246 56.44 0.36 -25.00
C SER A 246 55.15 1.08 -24.60
N GLU A 247 54.95 2.27 -25.15
CA GLU A 247 53.77 3.12 -24.90
C GLU A 247 53.35 3.80 -26.19
N LEU A 248 52.04 3.80 -26.39
CA LEU A 248 51.35 4.57 -27.43
C LEU A 248 50.25 5.38 -26.80
N THR A 249 50.31 6.69 -26.94
CA THR A 249 49.31 7.61 -26.38
C THR A 249 48.63 8.39 -27.51
N LEU A 250 47.32 8.37 -27.48
CA LEU A 250 46.47 9.18 -28.32
C LEU A 250 45.84 10.27 -27.47
N ALA A 251 46.18 11.51 -27.69
CA ALA A 251 45.59 12.68 -27.07
C ALA A 251 44.53 13.27 -28.00
N THR A 252 43.30 13.39 -27.52
CA THR A 252 42.20 13.88 -28.32
C THR A 252 41.54 15.08 -27.67
N PRO A 253 41.55 16.26 -28.26
CA PRO A 253 40.84 17.44 -27.76
C PRO A 253 39.34 17.34 -28.03
N ARG A 254 38.90 16.47 -28.95
CA ARG A 254 37.50 16.22 -29.27
C ARG A 254 37.34 14.80 -29.81
N LEU A 255 36.83 13.94 -28.98
CA LEU A 255 36.41 12.57 -29.33
C LEU A 255 34.90 12.45 -29.23
N ALA A 256 34.28 11.94 -30.24
CA ALA A 256 32.89 11.51 -30.22
C ALA A 256 32.79 10.01 -30.46
N LEU A 257 32.29 9.30 -29.49
CA LEU A 257 32.00 7.88 -29.56
C LEU A 257 30.48 7.72 -29.66
N SER A 258 30.02 6.89 -30.58
CA SER A 258 28.59 6.51 -30.65
C SER A 258 28.45 5.02 -30.56
N ILE A 259 27.59 4.56 -29.67
CA ILE A 259 27.29 3.13 -29.43
C ILE A 259 25.86 2.88 -29.85
N ASP A 260 25.69 2.00 -30.84
CA ASP A 260 24.39 1.53 -31.32
C ASP A 260 24.05 0.21 -30.62
N GLU A 261 23.23 0.29 -29.61
CA GLU A 261 22.84 -0.87 -28.80
C GLU A 261 22.07 -1.94 -29.62
N GLN A 262 21.36 -1.56 -30.68
CA GLN A 262 20.63 -2.53 -31.51
C GLN A 262 21.59 -3.41 -32.30
N ARG A 263 22.64 -2.80 -32.86
CA ARG A 263 23.67 -3.57 -33.54
C ARG A 263 24.50 -4.43 -32.59
N LEU A 264 24.62 -4.01 -31.32
CA LEU A 264 25.26 -4.80 -30.27
C LEU A 264 24.44 -6.05 -29.95
N LYS A 265 23.11 -5.99 -29.96
CA LYS A 265 22.20 -7.12 -29.71
C LYS A 265 22.33 -8.27 -30.75
N GLY A 266 22.60 -7.96 -31.97
CA GLY A 266 22.65 -8.94 -33.07
C GLY A 266 23.82 -9.91 -33.02
N THR A 267 24.78 -9.72 -32.12
CA THR A 267 26.04 -10.45 -32.12
C THR A 267 26.09 -11.62 -31.13
N ASP A 268 25.16 -11.71 -30.16
CA ASP A 268 25.12 -12.84 -29.20
C ASP A 268 23.76 -12.99 -28.54
N ASN A 269 23.22 -14.21 -28.53
CA ASN A 269 21.93 -14.58 -27.92
C ASN A 269 21.94 -14.45 -26.39
N THR A 270 23.09 -14.26 -25.76
CA THR A 270 23.24 -14.15 -24.29
C THR A 270 23.03 -12.73 -23.77
N ARG A 271 22.80 -11.73 -24.63
CA ARG A 271 22.68 -10.31 -24.25
C ARG A 271 21.26 -9.76 -24.27
N ARG A 272 20.25 -10.62 -24.15
CA ARG A 272 18.80 -10.24 -24.12
C ARG A 272 18.39 -9.33 -22.96
N TRP A 273 19.18 -9.24 -21.94
CA TRP A 273 18.86 -8.53 -20.71
C TRP A 273 19.10 -7.00 -20.73
N LEU A 274 19.72 -6.47 -21.81
CA LEU A 274 20.13 -5.06 -21.84
C LEU A 274 19.11 -4.08 -22.43
N VAL A 275 18.07 -4.50 -23.14
CA VAL A 275 17.23 -3.54 -23.88
C VAL A 275 15.80 -4.03 -24.08
N ALA A 276 14.81 -3.17 -23.77
CA ALA A 276 13.42 -3.33 -24.17
C ALA A 276 13.24 -3.28 -25.72
N ASP A 277 12.12 -3.75 -26.21
CA ASP A 277 11.83 -3.93 -27.65
C ASP A 277 11.77 -2.65 -28.50
N ASP A 278 11.77 -1.47 -27.88
CA ASP A 278 11.80 -0.19 -28.61
C ASP A 278 13.18 0.13 -29.16
N THR A 279 13.22 0.72 -30.35
CA THR A 279 14.45 1.15 -31.05
C THR A 279 15.08 2.37 -30.36
N PRO A 280 15.98 2.20 -29.38
CA PRO A 280 16.58 3.35 -28.71
C PRO A 280 17.56 4.07 -29.68
N PRO A 281 17.64 5.39 -29.61
CA PRO A 281 18.67 6.14 -30.32
C PRO A 281 20.06 5.74 -29.79
N PRO A 282 21.10 5.77 -30.64
CA PRO A 282 22.44 5.45 -30.20
C PRO A 282 22.95 6.42 -29.14
N HIS A 283 23.68 5.86 -28.18
CA HIS A 283 24.34 6.69 -27.16
C HIS A 283 25.59 7.31 -27.71
N THR A 284 25.73 8.62 -27.52
CA THR A 284 26.93 9.39 -27.94
C THR A 284 27.64 9.92 -26.70
N ALA A 285 28.95 9.73 -26.67
CA ALA A 285 29.87 10.32 -25.70
C ALA A 285 30.80 11.30 -26.43
N THR A 286 30.74 12.57 -26.09
CA THR A 286 31.61 13.61 -26.69
C THR A 286 32.44 14.28 -25.60
N GLY A 287 33.76 14.24 -25.73
CA GLY A 287 34.66 14.77 -24.71
C GLY A 287 36.07 14.92 -25.21
N GLN A 288 36.99 15.37 -24.35
CA GLN A 288 38.41 15.38 -24.56
C GLN A 288 39.07 14.27 -23.76
N GLY A 289 40.20 13.76 -24.22
CA GLY A 289 40.80 12.71 -23.43
C GLY A 289 42.10 12.13 -24.00
N ARG A 290 42.50 11.07 -23.35
CA ARG A 290 43.74 10.37 -23.66
C ARG A 290 43.48 8.86 -23.68
N VAL A 291 43.91 8.22 -24.76
CA VAL A 291 43.94 6.76 -24.87
C VAL A 291 45.38 6.33 -24.78
N ARG A 292 45.71 5.39 -23.93
CA ARG A 292 47.05 4.89 -23.69
C ARG A 292 47.09 3.37 -23.84
N LEU A 293 48.02 2.90 -24.62
CA LEU A 293 48.40 1.52 -24.77
C LEU A 293 49.83 1.37 -24.28
N ALA A 294 50.06 0.55 -23.26
CA ALA A 294 51.41 0.40 -22.69
C ALA A 294 51.67 -1.05 -22.24
N VAL A 295 52.92 -1.48 -22.32
CA VAL A 295 53.35 -2.73 -21.75
C VAL A 295 53.82 -2.50 -20.31
N VAL A 296 53.09 -3.02 -19.34
CA VAL A 296 53.36 -2.85 -17.92
C VAL A 296 53.43 -4.28 -17.29
N GLU A 297 54.51 -4.56 -16.58
CA GLU A 297 54.71 -5.87 -15.91
C GLU A 297 54.52 -7.07 -16.83
N GLY A 298 54.87 -6.95 -18.08
CA GLY A 298 54.76 -8.01 -19.04
C GLY A 298 53.34 -8.28 -19.58
N GLN A 299 52.43 -7.35 -19.40
CA GLN A 299 51.05 -7.36 -19.97
C GLN A 299 50.83 -6.10 -20.80
N LEU A 300 50.07 -6.26 -21.87
CA LEU A 300 49.62 -5.12 -22.67
C LEU A 300 48.40 -4.50 -22.00
N ARG A 301 48.52 -3.30 -21.47
CA ARG A 301 47.46 -2.55 -20.80
C ARG A 301 46.94 -1.45 -21.71
N PHE A 302 45.63 -1.47 -21.94
CA PHE A 302 44.89 -0.42 -22.59
C PHE A 302 44.17 0.42 -21.52
N ALA A 303 44.32 1.72 -21.55
CA ALA A 303 43.64 2.65 -20.64
C ALA A 303 43.11 3.86 -21.40
N THR A 304 41.89 4.23 -21.16
CA THR A 304 41.24 5.43 -21.70
C THR A 304 40.81 6.32 -20.55
N GLN A 305 41.11 7.60 -20.64
CA GLN A 305 40.64 8.63 -19.74
C GLN A 305 40.06 9.75 -20.55
N LEU A 306 38.75 9.96 -20.38
CA LEU A 306 38.02 11.06 -21.02
C LEU A 306 37.53 12.02 -19.96
N GLU A 307 37.66 13.30 -20.20
CA GLU A 307 37.27 14.41 -19.35
C GLU A 307 36.27 15.32 -20.11
N ASP A 308 35.46 16.07 -19.35
CA ASP A 308 34.42 16.95 -19.88
C ASP A 308 33.49 16.26 -20.88
N VAL A 309 33.18 14.98 -20.60
CA VAL A 309 32.35 14.18 -21.48
C VAL A 309 30.88 14.57 -21.33
N THR A 310 30.26 14.81 -22.47
CA THR A 310 28.79 14.90 -22.57
C THR A 310 28.26 13.59 -23.11
N LEU A 311 27.40 12.94 -22.33
CA LEU A 311 26.67 11.75 -22.76
C LEU A 311 25.28 12.16 -23.23
N ALA A 312 24.88 11.68 -24.39
CA ALA A 312 23.59 12.00 -24.99
C ALA A 312 22.99 10.80 -25.72
N ASP A 313 21.67 10.72 -25.74
CA ASP A 313 20.90 9.94 -26.70
C ASP A 313 20.41 10.88 -27.82
N THR A 314 19.16 11.30 -27.80
CA THR A 314 18.64 12.43 -28.61
C THR A 314 18.93 13.78 -27.98
N HIS A 315 19.11 13.82 -26.65
CA HIS A 315 19.45 15.00 -25.87
C HIS A 315 20.52 14.66 -24.83
N PRO A 316 21.33 15.64 -24.38
CA PRO A 316 22.26 15.40 -23.28
C PRO A 316 21.56 14.88 -22.03
N TYR A 317 22.07 13.79 -21.46
CA TYR A 317 21.61 13.24 -20.18
C TYR A 317 22.67 13.22 -19.08
N ALA A 318 23.97 13.38 -19.46
CA ALA A 318 25.03 13.62 -18.50
C ALA A 318 26.06 14.61 -19.09
N THR A 319 26.63 15.47 -18.26
CA THR A 319 27.61 16.50 -18.61
C THR A 319 28.73 16.52 -17.58
N ASN A 320 29.85 17.18 -17.91
CA ASN A 320 31.03 17.23 -17.04
C ASN A 320 31.47 15.85 -16.55
N THR A 321 31.30 14.87 -17.41
CA THR A 321 31.53 13.47 -17.05
C THR A 321 32.99 13.11 -17.25
N ARG A 322 33.56 12.40 -16.30
CA ARG A 322 34.85 11.73 -16.41
C ARG A 322 34.60 10.24 -16.63
N LEU A 323 35.21 9.71 -17.69
CA LEU A 323 35.13 8.30 -18.04
C LEU A 323 36.51 7.70 -18.06
N SER A 324 36.75 6.63 -17.35
CA SER A 324 37.97 5.83 -17.44
C SER A 324 37.63 4.38 -17.79
N LEU A 325 38.40 3.82 -18.73
CA LEU A 325 38.30 2.42 -19.11
C LEU A 325 39.73 1.83 -19.06
N ALA A 326 39.91 0.76 -18.37
CA ALA A 326 41.16 0.01 -18.35
C ALA A 326 40.90 -1.46 -18.62
N THR A 327 41.79 -2.05 -19.47
CA THR A 327 41.75 -3.48 -19.75
C THR A 327 43.14 -4.04 -19.89
N HIS A 328 43.29 -5.35 -19.70
CA HIS A 328 44.55 -6.09 -19.79
C HIS A 328 44.42 -7.13 -20.90
N ILE A 329 45.39 -7.13 -21.79
CA ILE A 329 45.50 -8.15 -22.82
C ILE A 329 46.64 -9.09 -22.40
N PRO A 330 46.39 -10.38 -22.15
CA PRO A 330 47.40 -11.28 -21.59
C PRO A 330 48.59 -11.52 -22.52
N ASN A 331 48.37 -11.49 -23.82
CA ASN A 331 49.34 -11.81 -24.80
C ASN A 331 49.87 -10.51 -25.50
N GLN A 332 51.19 -10.32 -25.53
CA GLN A 332 51.88 -9.19 -26.10
C GLN A 332 52.37 -9.46 -27.54
N ARG A 333 52.17 -10.67 -28.06
CA ARG A 333 52.55 -11.02 -29.42
C ARG A 333 51.65 -10.34 -30.42
N LEU A 334 52.26 -9.72 -31.42
CA LEU A 334 51.53 -8.93 -32.44
C LEU A 334 50.76 -9.83 -33.44
N ASP A 335 51.19 -11.06 -33.60
CA ASP A 335 50.58 -12.07 -34.47
C ASP A 335 49.42 -12.85 -33.82
N GLN A 336 49.31 -12.82 -32.46
CA GLN A 336 48.35 -13.56 -31.68
C GLN A 336 47.80 -12.71 -30.52
N LEU A 337 47.27 -11.54 -30.82
CA LEU A 337 46.63 -10.70 -29.80
C LEU A 337 45.32 -11.32 -29.34
N ASP A 338 45.32 -11.79 -28.12
CA ASP A 338 44.11 -12.32 -27.48
C ASP A 338 43.11 -11.21 -27.17
N LEU A 339 41.80 -11.56 -27.07
CA LEU A 339 40.83 -10.63 -26.59
C LEU A 339 41.06 -10.37 -25.08
N PRO A 340 40.75 -9.15 -24.61
CA PRO A 340 40.91 -8.83 -23.21
C PRO A 340 40.00 -9.73 -22.36
N THR A 341 40.61 -10.39 -21.35
CA THR A 341 39.89 -11.26 -20.41
C THR A 341 39.11 -10.48 -19.36
N GLY A 342 39.48 -9.24 -19.14
CA GLY A 342 38.80 -8.37 -18.17
C GLY A 342 38.95 -6.88 -18.53
N ALA A 343 37.99 -6.10 -18.10
CA ALA A 343 38.05 -4.66 -18.21
C ALA A 343 37.42 -4.01 -16.96
N SER A 344 37.92 -2.84 -16.59
CA SER A 344 37.31 -1.98 -15.59
C SER A 344 36.85 -0.69 -16.21
N LEU A 345 35.66 -0.25 -15.87
CA LEU A 345 35.04 1.00 -16.28
C LEU A 345 34.74 1.84 -15.02
N GLU A 346 35.09 3.11 -15.04
CA GLU A 346 34.71 4.09 -14.03
C GLU A 346 34.08 5.31 -14.71
N LEU A 347 32.98 5.79 -14.17
CA LEU A 347 32.25 6.96 -14.66
C LEU A 347 31.94 7.87 -13.46
N SER A 348 32.17 9.17 -13.62
CA SER A 348 31.71 10.16 -12.64
C SER A 348 31.34 11.45 -13.36
N GLY A 349 30.22 12.08 -12.98
CA GLY A 349 29.75 13.29 -13.67
C GLY A 349 28.43 13.81 -13.11
N GLU A 350 27.83 14.74 -13.86
CA GLU A 350 26.53 15.34 -13.57
C GLU A 350 25.46 14.77 -14.51
N VAL A 351 24.41 14.21 -13.98
CA VAL A 351 23.25 13.73 -14.73
C VAL A 351 22.22 14.84 -14.80
N THR A 352 21.77 15.17 -15.99
CA THR A 352 20.76 16.19 -16.26
C THR A 352 19.37 15.58 -16.49
N ARG A 353 19.29 14.26 -16.75
CA ARG A 353 18.06 13.49 -16.97
C ARG A 353 18.26 12.05 -16.50
N LEU A 354 17.44 11.61 -15.55
CA LEU A 354 17.44 10.22 -15.07
C LEU A 354 16.50 9.29 -15.86
N ASP A 355 15.58 9.84 -16.65
CA ASP A 355 14.66 9.09 -17.50
C ASP A 355 15.35 8.18 -18.54
N MET A 356 16.62 8.43 -18.79
CA MET A 356 17.44 7.56 -19.62
C MET A 356 17.55 6.13 -19.04
N LEU A 357 17.39 5.96 -17.71
CA LEU A 357 17.45 4.66 -17.04
C LEU A 357 16.14 3.87 -17.17
N ASP A 358 15.03 4.50 -17.51
CA ASP A 358 13.69 3.89 -17.55
C ASP A 358 13.67 2.66 -18.46
N ARG A 359 14.38 2.72 -19.60
CA ARG A 359 14.48 1.61 -20.55
C ARG A 359 15.10 0.34 -19.97
N TYR A 360 15.96 0.47 -18.97
CA TYR A 360 16.63 -0.65 -18.31
C TYR A 360 15.82 -1.16 -17.12
N LEU A 361 14.92 -0.34 -16.56
CA LEU A 361 14.07 -0.63 -15.43
C LEU A 361 12.71 -1.21 -15.86
N ALA A 362 12.26 -0.92 -17.08
CA ALA A 362 10.97 -1.37 -17.61
C ALA A 362 10.82 -2.90 -17.69
N THR A 363 11.90 -3.64 -17.72
CA THR A 363 11.89 -5.11 -17.85
C THR A 363 11.69 -5.84 -16.53
N VAL A 364 11.81 -5.16 -15.38
CA VAL A 364 11.81 -5.78 -14.05
C VAL A 364 10.39 -6.06 -13.54
N PHE A 365 9.37 -5.29 -13.98
CA PHE A 365 8.01 -5.34 -13.46
C PHE A 365 6.95 -5.51 -14.55
N ASP A 366 7.04 -6.54 -15.37
CA ASP A 366 6.02 -6.97 -16.35
C ASP A 366 5.34 -5.82 -17.14
N GLY A 367 6.18 -4.93 -17.71
CA GLY A 367 5.73 -3.82 -18.54
C GLY A 367 5.29 -2.55 -17.80
N GLN A 368 5.27 -2.56 -16.48
CA GLN A 368 5.06 -1.38 -15.64
C GLN A 368 6.36 -0.97 -14.96
N GLY A 369 7.34 -0.54 -15.76
CA GLY A 369 8.66 -0.16 -15.27
C GLY A 369 8.63 1.05 -14.33
N VAL A 370 9.61 1.09 -13.43
CA VAL A 370 9.92 2.30 -12.67
C VAL A 370 10.36 3.39 -13.63
N ARG A 371 9.74 4.56 -13.58
CA ARG A 371 10.19 5.77 -14.29
C ARG A 371 10.91 6.66 -13.32
N LEU A 372 12.13 7.05 -13.70
CA LEU A 372 12.96 7.97 -12.92
C LEU A 372 13.00 9.35 -13.57
N SER A 373 13.03 10.36 -12.76
CA SER A 373 13.20 11.75 -13.21
C SER A 373 14.10 12.52 -12.25
N GLY A 374 14.69 13.59 -12.73
CA GLY A 374 15.53 14.43 -11.88
C GLY A 374 16.94 14.65 -12.45
N LEU A 375 17.74 15.34 -11.68
CA LEU A 375 19.12 15.70 -11.99
C LEU A 375 19.99 15.49 -10.75
N GLY A 376 21.28 15.21 -10.96
CA GLY A 376 22.19 14.96 -9.85
C GLY A 376 23.59 14.58 -10.27
N SER A 377 24.42 14.14 -9.34
CA SER A 377 25.73 13.56 -9.62
C SER A 377 25.64 12.05 -9.78
N ILE A 378 26.44 11.49 -10.67
CA ILE A 378 26.55 10.07 -10.92
C ILE A 378 27.98 9.60 -10.70
N THR A 379 28.13 8.47 -10.04
CA THR A 379 29.34 7.68 -10.00
C THR A 379 28.99 6.24 -10.35
N ALA A 380 29.74 5.66 -11.27
CA ALA A 380 29.56 4.26 -11.64
C ALA A 380 30.89 3.56 -11.81
N SER A 381 30.96 2.31 -11.44
CA SER A 381 32.08 1.43 -11.72
C SER A 381 31.58 0.08 -12.20
N ALA A 382 32.32 -0.53 -13.11
CA ALA A 382 32.02 -1.88 -13.56
C ALA A 382 33.31 -2.65 -13.86
N THR A 383 33.34 -3.92 -13.52
CA THR A 383 34.37 -4.86 -13.95
C THR A 383 33.75 -5.90 -14.86
N LEU A 384 34.41 -6.15 -15.97
CA LEU A 384 34.05 -7.19 -16.93
C LEU A 384 35.02 -8.34 -16.80
N ARG A 385 34.53 -9.57 -16.86
CA ARG A 385 35.32 -10.79 -16.94
C ARG A 385 34.75 -11.65 -18.08
N ASP A 386 35.60 -12.11 -18.97
CA ASP A 386 35.18 -12.90 -20.15
C ASP A 386 34.04 -12.21 -20.94
N ALA A 387 34.17 -10.91 -21.15
CA ALA A 387 33.16 -10.05 -21.80
C ALA A 387 31.79 -9.98 -21.12
N ARG A 388 31.66 -10.42 -19.85
CA ARG A 388 30.43 -10.32 -19.04
C ARG A 388 30.63 -9.36 -17.87
N PRO A 389 29.61 -8.61 -17.46
CA PRO A 389 29.64 -7.88 -16.21
C PRO A 389 29.85 -8.86 -15.05
N TYR A 390 30.88 -8.62 -14.24
CA TYR A 390 31.23 -9.45 -13.10
C TYR A 390 30.89 -8.74 -11.80
N GLU A 391 31.18 -7.46 -11.73
CA GLU A 391 30.87 -6.60 -10.59
C GLU A 391 30.58 -5.21 -11.11
N ALA A 392 29.55 -4.57 -10.61
CA ALA A 392 29.25 -3.18 -10.97
C ALA A 392 28.63 -2.42 -9.81
N SER A 393 28.82 -1.12 -9.78
CA SER A 393 28.16 -0.20 -8.88
C SER A 393 27.74 1.05 -9.62
N LEU A 394 26.58 1.58 -9.24
CA LEU A 394 26.04 2.86 -9.73
C LEU A 394 25.48 3.60 -8.53
N THR A 395 25.96 4.81 -8.28
CA THR A 395 25.41 5.71 -7.27
C THR A 395 24.99 7.01 -7.95
N VAL A 396 23.74 7.40 -7.74
CA VAL A 396 23.21 8.70 -8.16
C VAL A 396 22.79 9.46 -6.92
N GLN A 397 23.26 10.70 -6.79
CA GLN A 397 22.84 11.61 -5.73
C GLN A 397 22.10 12.78 -6.40
N ALA A 398 20.80 12.88 -6.11
CA ALA A 398 19.95 13.85 -6.78
C ALA A 398 19.25 14.77 -5.77
N PRO A 399 19.47 16.10 -5.85
CA PRO A 399 18.71 17.06 -5.04
C PRO A 399 17.23 17.10 -5.42
N THR A 400 16.90 16.68 -6.64
CA THR A 400 15.53 16.48 -7.11
C THR A 400 15.45 15.12 -7.80
N LEU A 401 14.98 14.14 -7.07
CA LEU A 401 14.75 12.77 -7.56
C LEU A 401 13.26 12.51 -7.63
N GLY A 402 12.79 11.99 -8.74
CA GLY A 402 11.43 11.50 -8.90
C GLY A 402 11.43 10.04 -9.29
N ALA A 403 10.52 9.27 -8.72
CA ALA A 403 10.28 7.88 -9.10
C ALA A 403 8.77 7.64 -9.22
N GLU A 404 8.34 7.02 -10.30
CA GLU A 404 6.95 6.64 -10.57
C GLU A 404 6.86 5.13 -10.73
N LEU A 405 5.96 4.51 -10.00
CA LEU A 405 5.65 3.08 -10.06
C LEU A 405 4.16 2.85 -9.76
N LEU A 406 3.43 2.12 -10.62
CA LEU A 406 2.03 1.76 -10.40
C LEU A 406 1.13 2.97 -10.06
N GLU A 407 1.28 4.08 -10.78
CA GLU A 407 0.58 5.35 -10.54
C GLU A 407 0.97 6.07 -9.23
N LEU A 408 1.92 5.51 -8.47
CA LEU A 408 2.52 6.17 -7.32
C LEU A 408 3.73 6.98 -7.79
N THR A 409 3.77 8.24 -7.43
CA THR A 409 4.89 9.15 -7.73
C THR A 409 5.53 9.62 -6.43
N ALA A 410 6.81 9.30 -6.26
CA ALA A 410 7.63 9.83 -5.17
C ALA A 410 8.55 10.94 -5.73
N GLN A 411 8.63 12.06 -5.03
CA GLN A 411 9.52 13.18 -5.37
C GLN A 411 10.17 13.73 -4.11
N GLY A 412 11.49 13.99 -4.18
CA GLY A 412 12.26 14.54 -3.05
C GLY A 412 13.74 14.63 -3.39
N SER A 413 14.56 14.94 -2.40
CA SER A 413 16.01 14.75 -2.49
C SER A 413 16.36 13.31 -2.14
N GLY A 414 17.30 12.70 -2.86
CA GLY A 414 17.58 11.30 -2.61
C GLY A 414 18.79 10.73 -3.34
N THR A 415 19.00 9.44 -3.12
CA THR A 415 20.08 8.66 -3.73
C THR A 415 19.51 7.39 -4.36
N LEU A 416 20.12 6.99 -5.47
CA LEU A 416 19.94 5.67 -6.06
C LEU A 416 21.29 4.96 -6.02
N ASP A 417 21.36 3.85 -5.31
CA ASP A 417 22.52 2.97 -5.26
C ASP A 417 22.16 1.62 -5.89
N THR A 418 22.94 1.20 -6.86
CA THR A 418 22.74 -0.10 -7.53
C THR A 418 24.05 -0.84 -7.56
N THR A 419 24.04 -2.11 -7.22
CA THR A 419 25.23 -2.98 -7.25
C THR A 419 24.92 -4.30 -7.95
N LEU A 420 25.87 -4.77 -8.73
CA LEU A 420 25.90 -6.12 -9.26
C LEU A 420 27.03 -6.87 -8.56
N SER A 421 26.71 -7.98 -7.98
CA SER A 421 27.71 -8.86 -7.32
C SER A 421 28.23 -9.95 -8.24
N PRO A 422 29.39 -10.57 -7.90
CA PRO A 422 29.94 -11.70 -8.65
C PRO A 422 29.02 -12.92 -8.75
N ASP A 423 28.05 -13.04 -7.85
CA ASP A 423 27.03 -14.10 -7.85
C ASP A 423 25.84 -13.79 -8.77
N GLU A 424 26.01 -12.84 -9.68
CA GLU A 424 24.97 -12.37 -10.60
C GLU A 424 23.69 -11.85 -9.91
N GLN A 425 23.84 -11.27 -8.70
CA GLN A 425 22.75 -10.61 -7.98
C GLN A 425 22.83 -9.09 -8.17
N VAL A 426 21.72 -8.51 -8.52
CA VAL A 426 21.52 -7.05 -8.60
C VAL A 426 20.81 -6.61 -7.33
N ALA A 427 21.40 -5.66 -6.62
CA ALA A 427 20.75 -4.96 -5.52
C ALA A 427 20.63 -3.49 -5.88
N ALA A 428 19.43 -2.93 -5.68
CA ALA A 428 19.15 -1.52 -5.91
C ALA A 428 18.50 -0.91 -4.66
N THR A 429 19.00 0.23 -4.23
CA THR A 429 18.42 1.00 -3.12
C THR A 429 18.14 2.41 -3.58
N LEU A 430 16.88 2.81 -3.49
CA LEU A 430 16.40 4.15 -3.75
C LEU A 430 15.98 4.77 -2.42
N ALA A 431 16.69 5.81 -1.97
CA ALA A 431 16.46 6.46 -0.70
C ALA A 431 16.14 7.94 -0.90
N PHE A 432 15.08 8.42 -0.28
CA PHE A 432 14.68 9.82 -0.22
C PHE A 432 14.75 10.32 1.22
N THR A 433 15.18 11.56 1.40
CA THR A 433 15.27 12.20 2.72
C THR A 433 14.04 13.02 3.09
N ASP A 434 13.32 13.53 2.10
CA ASP A 434 12.18 14.45 2.23
C ASP A 434 11.17 14.24 1.11
N ALA A 435 10.72 12.99 0.96
CA ALA A 435 9.84 12.61 -0.14
C ALA A 435 8.41 13.11 0.05
N THR A 436 7.81 13.49 -1.06
CA THR A 436 6.35 13.56 -1.23
C THR A 436 5.89 12.39 -2.08
N LEU A 437 5.05 11.52 -1.52
CA LEU A 437 4.44 10.40 -2.21
C LEU A 437 3.02 10.76 -2.64
N ARG A 438 2.72 10.62 -3.92
CA ARG A 438 1.41 10.90 -4.51
C ARG A 438 0.85 9.69 -5.23
N HIS A 439 -0.45 9.56 -5.21
CA HIS A 439 -1.18 8.66 -6.10
C HIS A 439 -2.15 9.49 -6.93
N GLN A 440 -1.91 9.54 -8.23
CA GLN A 440 -2.55 10.49 -9.13
C GLN A 440 -2.33 11.94 -8.64
N GLU A 441 -3.38 12.70 -8.36
CA GLU A 441 -3.26 14.07 -7.86
C GLU A 441 -3.26 14.20 -6.32
N ARG A 442 -3.41 13.08 -5.58
CA ARG A 442 -3.54 13.07 -4.12
C ARG A 442 -2.21 12.83 -3.45
N THR A 443 -1.84 13.71 -2.53
CA THR A 443 -0.67 13.50 -1.67
C THR A 443 -1.03 12.49 -0.58
N LEU A 444 -0.34 11.35 -0.60
CA LEU A 444 -0.46 10.31 0.43
C LEU A 444 0.50 10.55 1.59
N LEU A 445 1.75 10.88 1.29
CA LEU A 445 2.76 11.16 2.29
C LEU A 445 3.54 12.42 1.89
N ALA A 446 3.95 13.20 2.87
CA ALA A 446 4.85 14.34 2.74
C ALA A 446 5.94 14.26 3.81
N ASP A 447 7.04 14.92 3.56
CA ASP A 447 8.20 14.99 4.46
C ASP A 447 8.67 13.59 4.92
N ALA A 448 8.61 12.63 3.99
CA ALA A 448 8.87 11.23 4.29
C ALA A 448 10.33 10.84 3.99
N ALA A 449 11.01 10.22 4.94
CA ALA A 449 12.20 9.45 4.66
C ALA A 449 11.79 8.09 4.08
N LEU A 450 11.94 7.91 2.75
CA LEU A 450 11.56 6.70 2.03
C LEU A 450 12.80 5.92 1.60
N THR A 451 12.81 4.64 1.82
CA THR A 451 13.84 3.72 1.29
C THR A 451 13.18 2.54 0.61
N LEU A 452 13.46 2.38 -0.68
CA LEU A 452 13.08 1.21 -1.46
C LEU A 452 14.35 0.42 -1.76
N ALA A 453 14.48 -0.76 -1.20
CA ALA A 453 15.58 -1.71 -1.48
C ALA A 453 15.02 -2.89 -2.26
N ALA A 454 15.64 -3.22 -3.38
CA ALA A 454 15.26 -4.33 -4.25
C ALA A 454 16.45 -5.24 -4.49
N GLN A 455 16.22 -6.53 -4.60
CA GLN A 455 17.20 -7.55 -4.95
C GLN A 455 16.61 -8.49 -6.00
N SER A 456 17.42 -8.80 -7.01
CA SER A 456 17.00 -9.66 -8.11
C SER A 456 18.21 -10.36 -8.73
N PRO A 457 18.09 -11.60 -9.18
CA PRO A 457 19.07 -12.17 -10.09
C PRO A 457 19.18 -11.34 -11.38
N LEU A 458 20.37 -11.36 -11.98
CA LEU A 458 20.61 -10.70 -13.26
C LEU A 458 19.87 -11.39 -14.41
N ASP A 459 19.64 -12.69 -14.29
CA ASP A 459 18.88 -13.48 -15.28
C ASP A 459 17.38 -13.12 -15.22
N PRO A 460 16.76 -12.66 -16.33
CA PRO A 460 15.37 -12.22 -16.34
C PRO A 460 14.36 -13.31 -15.98
N GLU A 461 14.62 -14.58 -16.35
CA GLU A 461 13.70 -15.68 -16.02
C GLU A 461 13.74 -16.02 -14.53
N LEU A 462 14.91 -15.98 -13.92
CA LEU A 462 15.08 -16.13 -12.48
C LEU A 462 14.56 -14.90 -11.71
N ALA A 463 14.74 -13.69 -12.27
CA ALA A 463 14.25 -12.45 -11.70
C ALA A 463 12.74 -12.45 -11.53
N GLN A 464 11.99 -12.88 -12.54
CA GLN A 464 10.52 -13.02 -12.48
C GLN A 464 10.04 -13.98 -11.39
N GLN A 465 10.87 -14.91 -10.95
CA GLN A 465 10.51 -15.90 -9.93
C GLN A 465 10.97 -15.54 -8.52
N SER A 466 12.06 -14.78 -8.39
CA SER A 466 12.73 -14.60 -7.09
C SER A 466 13.08 -13.16 -6.72
N ALA A 467 12.68 -12.17 -7.53
CA ALA A 467 12.90 -10.77 -7.17
C ALA A 467 12.15 -10.41 -5.88
N THR A 468 12.82 -9.63 -5.04
CA THR A 468 12.25 -9.12 -3.79
C THR A 468 12.48 -7.62 -3.68
N ALA A 469 11.54 -6.92 -3.04
CA ALA A 469 11.71 -5.52 -2.72
C ALA A 469 11.21 -5.24 -1.30
N GLN A 470 11.78 -4.23 -0.66
CA GLN A 470 11.36 -3.73 0.64
C GLN A 470 11.24 -2.22 0.58
N LEU A 471 10.07 -1.71 0.94
CA LEU A 471 9.81 -0.29 1.09
C LEU A 471 9.74 0.02 2.59
N ILE A 472 10.52 0.98 3.05
CA ILE A 472 10.53 1.47 4.43
C ILE A 472 10.28 2.97 4.37
N TRP A 473 9.42 3.47 5.24
CA TRP A 473 9.27 4.90 5.47
C TRP A 473 9.22 5.18 6.97
N GLU A 474 9.92 6.22 7.36
CA GLU A 474 10.00 6.70 8.74
C GLU A 474 9.51 8.14 8.78
N GLU A 475 8.81 8.49 9.84
CA GLU A 475 8.37 9.86 10.13
C GLU A 475 7.69 10.62 8.97
N ALA A 476 6.83 9.92 8.23
CA ALA A 476 6.10 10.53 7.14
C ALA A 476 4.81 11.20 7.66
N THR A 477 4.45 12.33 7.05
CA THR A 477 3.20 13.02 7.33
C THR A 477 2.18 12.72 6.23
N LEU A 478 0.99 12.27 6.59
CA LEU A 478 -0.19 12.27 5.74
C LEU A 478 -0.90 13.61 5.90
N PRO A 479 -0.84 14.54 4.95
CA PRO A 479 -1.34 15.90 5.13
C PRO A 479 -2.86 15.96 5.31
N ASN A 480 -3.58 15.01 4.71
CA ASN A 480 -5.03 14.91 4.82
C ASN A 480 -5.49 13.46 4.71
N ILE A 481 -6.13 12.94 5.76
CA ILE A 481 -6.68 11.58 5.78
C ILE A 481 -7.70 11.32 4.67
N GLN A 482 -8.34 12.35 4.12
CA GLN A 482 -9.25 12.22 2.98
C GLN A 482 -8.60 11.54 1.78
N ALA A 483 -7.28 11.64 1.64
CA ALA A 483 -6.54 10.96 0.58
C ALA A 483 -6.69 9.43 0.64
N LEU A 484 -6.96 8.87 1.83
CA LEU A 484 -7.18 7.44 2.04
C LEU A 484 -8.62 6.98 1.76
N GLN A 485 -9.57 7.91 1.53
CA GLN A 485 -10.98 7.58 1.31
C GLN A 485 -11.22 6.55 0.18
N PRO A 486 -10.55 6.61 -0.98
CA PRO A 486 -10.76 5.62 -2.03
C PRO A 486 -10.37 4.19 -1.63
N TYR A 487 -9.31 4.06 -0.83
CA TYR A 487 -8.83 2.76 -0.34
C TYR A 487 -9.78 2.19 0.71
N LEU A 488 -10.30 3.05 1.60
CA LEU A 488 -11.31 2.67 2.57
C LEU A 488 -12.62 2.24 1.89
N ALA A 489 -13.07 2.99 0.89
CA ALA A 489 -14.28 2.68 0.12
C ALA A 489 -14.16 1.41 -0.74
N ALA A 490 -12.95 0.94 -1.00
CA ALA A 490 -12.72 -0.33 -1.71
C ALA A 490 -12.92 -1.56 -0.82
N VAL A 491 -12.81 -1.40 0.51
CA VAL A 491 -12.89 -2.48 1.52
C VAL A 491 -14.23 -2.47 2.27
N LEU A 492 -14.88 -1.30 2.37
CA LEU A 492 -16.17 -1.15 3.06
C LEU A 492 -17.35 -1.40 2.11
N PRO A 493 -18.51 -1.81 2.67
CA PRO A 493 -19.77 -1.93 1.91
C PRO A 493 -20.14 -0.62 1.21
N ARG A 494 -20.90 -0.68 0.12
CA ARG A 494 -21.38 0.47 -0.63
C ARG A 494 -22.86 0.71 -0.36
N PRO A 495 -23.28 1.97 -0.02
CA PRO A 495 -22.47 3.14 0.23
C PRO A 495 -21.65 3.03 1.51
N SER A 496 -20.44 3.57 1.51
CA SER A 496 -19.56 3.50 2.69
C SER A 496 -20.19 4.24 3.88
N PRO A 497 -20.42 3.58 5.01
CA PRO A 497 -21.00 4.22 6.19
C PRO A 497 -20.04 5.20 6.87
N LEU A 498 -18.76 5.18 6.49
CA LEU A 498 -17.70 6.02 7.06
C LEU A 498 -17.03 6.84 5.98
N THR A 499 -16.85 8.13 6.24
CA THR A 499 -16.09 9.05 5.37
C THR A 499 -14.96 9.70 6.15
N LEU A 500 -13.79 9.79 5.52
CA LEU A 500 -12.63 10.53 6.03
C LEU A 500 -12.69 11.94 5.46
N ASN A 501 -12.91 12.94 6.32
CA ASN A 501 -13.18 14.31 5.85
C ASN A 501 -11.91 15.17 5.87
N SER A 502 -11.23 15.27 7.01
CA SER A 502 -10.04 16.12 7.15
C SER A 502 -9.21 15.74 8.37
N GLY A 503 -8.00 16.24 8.39
CA GLY A 503 -7.02 16.04 9.46
C GLY A 503 -5.72 15.47 8.93
N SER A 504 -4.63 15.72 9.62
CA SER A 504 -3.32 15.19 9.31
C SER A 504 -2.95 14.04 10.24
N ALA A 505 -2.15 13.13 9.74
CA ALA A 505 -1.67 11.99 10.50
C ALA A 505 -0.17 11.76 10.25
N THR A 506 0.51 11.18 11.20
CA THR A 506 1.88 10.66 11.02
C THR A 506 1.80 9.19 10.63
N SER A 507 2.73 8.76 9.81
CA SER A 507 2.82 7.37 9.36
C SER A 507 4.25 6.90 9.33
N HIS A 508 4.46 5.65 9.71
CA HIS A 508 5.69 4.90 9.46
C HIS A 508 5.34 3.46 9.13
N GLY A 509 6.24 2.76 8.45
CA GLY A 509 5.96 1.38 8.09
C GLY A 509 7.03 0.74 7.23
N GLN A 510 6.83 -0.54 7.00
CA GLN A 510 7.65 -1.33 6.10
C GLN A 510 6.79 -2.31 5.31
N LEU A 511 7.06 -2.41 4.03
CA LEU A 511 6.41 -3.35 3.12
C LEU A 511 7.47 -4.19 2.43
N ARG A 512 7.23 -5.49 2.32
CA ARG A 512 8.07 -6.44 1.60
C ARG A 512 7.28 -7.02 0.46
N PHE A 513 7.87 -6.96 -0.70
CA PHE A 513 7.31 -7.46 -1.94
C PHE A 513 8.10 -8.67 -2.41
N THR A 514 7.40 -9.66 -2.85
CA THR A 514 7.92 -10.73 -3.71
C THR A 514 7.22 -10.61 -5.05
N THR A 515 7.51 -11.48 -5.99
CA THR A 515 6.88 -11.47 -7.32
C THR A 515 5.37 -11.69 -7.29
N GLU A 516 4.84 -12.31 -6.24
CA GLU A 516 3.41 -12.66 -6.14
C GLU A 516 2.71 -11.99 -4.95
N GLN A 517 3.45 -11.57 -3.92
CA GLN A 517 2.87 -11.23 -2.62
C GLN A 517 3.52 -9.98 -2.02
N LEU A 518 2.71 -9.28 -1.24
CA LEU A 518 3.08 -8.18 -0.37
C LEU A 518 2.85 -8.59 1.09
N SER A 519 3.78 -8.25 1.97
CA SER A 519 3.62 -8.36 3.43
C SER A 519 4.27 -7.17 4.12
N GLY A 520 3.90 -6.89 5.37
CA GLY A 520 4.50 -5.81 6.14
C GLY A 520 3.64 -5.23 7.24
N GLU A 521 4.02 -4.06 7.71
CA GLU A 521 3.36 -3.34 8.78
C GLU A 521 3.27 -1.86 8.42
N LEU A 522 2.14 -1.25 8.76
CA LEU A 522 1.89 0.18 8.59
C LEU A 522 1.30 0.73 9.87
N TYR A 523 1.86 1.81 10.35
CA TYR A 523 1.38 2.58 11.50
C TYR A 523 0.91 3.95 11.04
N LEU A 524 -0.24 4.35 11.56
CA LEU A 524 -0.83 5.66 11.30
C LEU A 524 -1.35 6.21 12.62
N ALA A 525 -0.96 7.44 12.94
CA ALA A 525 -1.44 8.14 14.12
C ALA A 525 -1.85 9.57 13.76
N GLY A 526 -3.09 9.93 14.04
CA GLY A 526 -3.62 11.24 13.76
C GLY A 526 -4.45 11.78 14.91
N ASN A 527 -4.30 13.05 15.20
CA ASN A 527 -5.02 13.74 16.25
C ASN A 527 -6.03 14.71 15.63
N ALA A 528 -7.15 14.88 16.30
CA ALA A 528 -8.25 15.75 15.88
C ALA A 528 -8.72 15.47 14.43
N LEU A 529 -8.72 14.22 14.03
CA LEU A 529 -9.21 13.78 12.72
C LEU A 529 -10.73 13.93 12.65
N THR A 530 -11.21 14.54 11.57
CA THR A 530 -12.65 14.67 11.33
C THR A 530 -13.11 13.56 10.41
N THR A 531 -13.96 12.68 10.93
CA THR A 531 -14.61 11.62 10.18
C THR A 531 -16.11 11.85 10.10
N GLY A 532 -16.72 11.53 8.98
CA GLY A 532 -18.16 11.58 8.80
C GLY A 532 -18.75 10.17 8.84
N TRP A 533 -19.96 10.04 9.33
CA TRP A 533 -20.74 8.83 9.16
C TRP A 533 -22.09 9.19 8.51
N GLN A 534 -22.57 8.31 7.67
CA GLN A 534 -23.86 8.46 7.01
C GLN A 534 -24.57 7.13 6.99
N ARG A 535 -25.82 7.15 7.43
CA ARG A 535 -26.71 6.01 7.38
C ARG A 535 -28.13 6.50 7.10
N SER A 536 -28.71 6.03 6.02
CA SER A 536 -30.04 6.46 5.59
C SER A 536 -30.15 7.99 5.56
N GLU A 537 -31.03 8.58 6.36
CA GLU A 537 -31.23 10.04 6.47
C GLU A 537 -30.40 10.69 7.59
N GLN A 538 -29.73 9.91 8.43
CA GLN A 538 -28.92 10.39 9.53
C GLN A 538 -27.45 10.50 9.11
N SER A 539 -26.82 11.61 9.42
CA SER A 539 -25.41 11.83 9.20
C SER A 539 -24.82 12.66 10.34
N GLY A 540 -23.54 12.43 10.63
CA GLY A 540 -22.86 13.18 11.66
C GLY A 540 -21.36 13.24 11.42
N THR A 541 -20.68 14.11 12.16
CA THR A 541 -19.23 14.23 12.16
C THR A 541 -18.69 13.93 13.54
N LEU A 542 -17.57 13.22 13.60
CA LEU A 542 -16.82 12.93 14.81
C LEU A 542 -15.41 13.49 14.68
N VAL A 543 -14.94 14.11 15.76
CA VAL A 543 -13.54 14.51 15.88
C VAL A 543 -12.87 13.55 16.82
N SER A 544 -11.81 12.91 16.36
CA SER A 544 -11.19 11.82 17.09
C SER A 544 -9.68 11.73 16.88
N ASP A 545 -9.00 11.14 17.84
CA ASP A 545 -7.62 10.70 17.72
C ASP A 545 -7.62 9.21 17.34
N ILE A 546 -6.87 8.86 16.32
CA ILE A 546 -6.84 7.50 15.78
C ILE A 546 -5.39 7.02 15.71
N GLN A 547 -5.16 5.82 16.22
CA GLN A 547 -3.92 5.09 16.04
C GLN A 547 -4.24 3.73 15.40
N LEU A 548 -3.72 3.51 14.21
CA LEU A 548 -3.88 2.28 13.45
C LEU A 548 -2.52 1.59 13.31
N ALA A 549 -2.44 0.34 13.74
CA ALA A 549 -1.36 -0.57 13.42
C ALA A 549 -1.92 -1.65 12.49
N LEU A 550 -1.65 -1.52 11.19
CA LEU A 550 -2.09 -2.47 10.18
C LEU A 550 -0.99 -3.50 9.95
N ALA A 551 -1.27 -4.76 10.24
CA ALA A 551 -0.42 -5.89 9.91
C ALA A 551 -0.90 -6.50 8.59
N ILE A 552 -0.03 -6.58 7.60
CA ILE A 552 -0.27 -7.24 6.33
C ILE A 552 0.55 -8.52 6.33
N ASN A 553 -0.06 -9.63 6.72
CA ASN A 553 0.64 -10.92 6.74
C ASN A 553 0.89 -11.42 5.33
N GLN A 554 -0.09 -11.22 4.46
CA GLN A 554 -0.04 -11.61 3.07
C GLN A 554 -1.08 -10.81 2.26
N ALA A 555 -0.65 -10.23 1.16
CA ALA A 555 -1.54 -9.66 0.16
C ALA A 555 -1.05 -10.10 -1.22
N ALA A 556 -1.94 -10.65 -2.03
CA ALA A 556 -1.63 -11.00 -3.42
C ALA A 556 -1.58 -9.71 -4.26
N LEU A 557 -0.56 -9.56 -5.10
CA LEU A 557 -0.38 -8.36 -5.91
C LEU A 557 -1.48 -8.19 -6.98
N ASP A 558 -2.12 -9.27 -7.39
CA ASP A 558 -3.29 -9.27 -8.27
C ASP A 558 -4.61 -8.91 -7.55
N GLY A 559 -4.56 -8.67 -6.24
CA GLY A 559 -5.71 -8.32 -5.41
C GLY A 559 -6.66 -9.49 -5.13
N THR A 560 -6.25 -10.74 -5.35
CA THR A 560 -7.09 -11.92 -5.12
C THR A 560 -7.16 -12.36 -3.67
N ALA A 561 -6.17 -12.03 -2.85
CA ALA A 561 -6.12 -12.41 -1.44
C ALA A 561 -5.48 -11.32 -0.57
N LEU A 562 -5.99 -11.17 0.65
CA LEU A 562 -5.48 -10.23 1.66
C LEU A 562 -5.67 -10.82 3.06
N ASP A 563 -4.58 -10.95 3.81
CA ASP A 563 -4.58 -11.32 5.24
C ASP A 563 -4.01 -10.16 6.06
N ILE A 564 -4.88 -9.51 6.85
CA ILE A 564 -4.54 -8.42 7.76
C ILE A 564 -4.77 -8.79 9.23
N SER A 565 -4.72 -10.10 9.53
CA SER A 565 -4.87 -10.61 10.89
C SER A 565 -3.80 -10.02 11.82
N GLY A 566 -4.18 -9.64 13.03
CA GLY A 566 -3.31 -8.99 14.01
C GLY A 566 -3.36 -7.46 14.00
N SER A 567 -4.02 -6.83 13.03
CA SER A 567 -4.21 -5.39 12.97
C SER A 567 -4.91 -4.83 14.20
N ARG A 568 -4.53 -3.62 14.62
CA ARG A 568 -5.05 -2.95 15.81
C ARG A 568 -5.47 -1.53 15.49
N LEU A 569 -6.59 -1.13 16.06
CA LEU A 569 -7.11 0.23 16.01
C LEU A 569 -7.36 0.74 17.43
N SER A 570 -6.73 1.82 17.81
CA SER A 570 -7.09 2.63 18.99
C SER A 570 -7.77 3.89 18.50
N TRP A 571 -8.90 4.18 19.09
CA TRP A 571 -9.76 5.27 18.67
C TRP A 571 -10.25 6.03 19.91
N GLN A 572 -9.93 7.31 20.00
CA GLN A 572 -10.35 8.19 21.06
C GLN A 572 -11.27 9.27 20.50
N VAL A 573 -12.44 9.41 21.07
CA VAL A 573 -13.43 10.42 20.68
C VAL A 573 -13.63 11.39 21.83
N ALA A 574 -13.58 12.70 21.57
CA ALA A 574 -13.92 13.70 22.57
C ALA A 574 -15.35 13.51 23.06
N ASP A 575 -15.57 13.47 24.37
CA ASP A 575 -16.91 13.36 24.94
C ASP A 575 -17.61 14.74 24.88
N PRO A 576 -18.71 14.89 24.12
CA PRO A 576 -19.45 16.15 24.08
C PRO A 576 -20.09 16.52 25.41
N GLN A 577 -20.36 15.55 26.30
CA GLN A 577 -20.98 15.78 27.61
C GLN A 577 -19.94 16.15 28.69
N HIS A 578 -18.70 15.70 28.53
CA HIS A 578 -17.59 15.94 29.44
C HIS A 578 -16.39 16.49 28.65
N PRO A 579 -16.37 17.81 28.31
CA PRO A 579 -15.27 18.43 27.60
C PRO A 579 -13.95 18.28 28.38
N GLY A 580 -13.00 17.56 27.81
CA GLY A 580 -11.69 17.23 28.43
C GLY A 580 -11.51 15.77 28.79
N GLU A 581 -12.56 14.94 28.68
CA GLU A 581 -12.45 13.49 28.74
C GLU A 581 -12.55 12.89 27.35
N ALA A 582 -11.66 11.95 27.05
CA ALA A 582 -11.68 11.21 25.79
C ALA A 582 -12.17 9.78 26.03
N LEU A 583 -13.08 9.32 25.18
CA LEU A 583 -13.56 7.95 25.21
C LEU A 583 -12.67 7.09 24.30
N GLU A 584 -11.89 6.21 24.90
CA GLU A 584 -10.96 5.36 24.19
C GLU A 584 -11.58 3.99 23.88
N SER A 585 -11.48 3.58 22.63
CA SER A 585 -11.84 2.24 22.16
C SER A 585 -10.65 1.60 21.47
N THR A 586 -10.39 0.34 21.78
CA THR A 586 -9.32 -0.44 21.16
C THR A 586 -9.90 -1.70 20.52
N LEU A 587 -9.55 -1.90 19.26
CA LEU A 587 -10.02 -3.04 18.46
C LEU A 587 -8.82 -3.79 17.90
N VAL A 588 -8.88 -5.12 17.92
CA VAL A 588 -7.87 -6.02 17.37
C VAL A 588 -8.55 -6.97 16.41
N LEU A 589 -8.13 -6.96 15.18
CA LEU A 589 -8.57 -7.92 14.17
C LEU A 589 -7.74 -9.20 14.31
N ARG A 590 -8.26 -10.17 15.08
CA ARG A 590 -7.57 -11.45 15.36
C ARG A 590 -7.41 -12.31 14.11
N ASP A 591 -8.46 -12.34 13.29
CA ASP A 591 -8.49 -13.01 12.00
C ASP A 591 -9.11 -12.03 10.99
N GLY A 592 -8.47 -11.81 9.86
CA GLY A 592 -8.90 -10.87 8.85
C GLY A 592 -8.41 -11.31 7.49
N ARG A 593 -9.09 -12.31 6.91
CA ARG A 593 -8.74 -12.92 5.63
C ARG A 593 -9.80 -12.60 4.59
N PHE A 594 -9.36 -12.02 3.50
CA PHE A 594 -10.21 -11.57 2.41
C PHE A 594 -9.72 -12.21 1.10
N GLN A 595 -10.66 -12.57 0.26
CA GLN A 595 -10.38 -13.18 -1.05
C GLN A 595 -11.34 -12.60 -2.10
N ARG A 596 -10.89 -12.55 -3.33
CA ARG A 596 -11.71 -12.17 -4.47
C ARG A 596 -11.64 -13.26 -5.54
N GLN A 597 -12.76 -13.90 -5.83
CA GLN A 597 -12.88 -14.90 -6.88
C GLN A 597 -13.87 -14.42 -7.93
N ASN A 598 -13.45 -14.35 -9.19
CA ASN A 598 -14.29 -13.91 -10.31
C ASN A 598 -15.00 -12.55 -10.05
N ALA A 599 -14.28 -11.58 -9.49
CA ALA A 599 -14.76 -10.26 -9.06
C ALA A 599 -15.70 -10.26 -7.84
N THR A 600 -16.02 -11.41 -7.24
CA THR A 600 -16.84 -11.50 -6.03
C THR A 600 -15.94 -11.48 -4.80
N PRO A 601 -16.03 -10.46 -3.93
CA PRO A 601 -15.27 -10.41 -2.69
C PRO A 601 -15.86 -11.38 -1.66
N SER A 602 -15.02 -12.01 -0.88
CA SER A 602 -15.41 -12.82 0.27
C SER A 602 -14.39 -12.65 1.38
N GLY A 603 -14.81 -12.81 2.61
CA GLY A 603 -13.90 -12.67 3.74
C GLY A 603 -14.39 -13.32 5.00
N GLN A 604 -13.44 -13.59 5.89
CA GLN A 604 -13.68 -14.02 7.27
C GLN A 604 -12.98 -13.03 8.20
N PHE A 605 -13.63 -12.70 9.30
CA PHE A 605 -13.06 -11.78 10.27
C PHE A 605 -13.43 -12.17 11.70
N THR A 606 -12.51 -11.89 12.61
CA THR A 606 -12.70 -11.95 14.05
C THR A 606 -12.13 -10.69 14.66
N LEU A 607 -13.00 -9.86 15.23
CA LEU A 607 -12.68 -8.58 15.85
C LEU A 607 -12.90 -8.68 17.36
N GLU A 608 -11.89 -8.28 18.13
CA GLU A 608 -11.97 -8.20 19.59
C GLU A 608 -11.55 -6.82 20.04
N GLY A 609 -12.13 -6.33 21.14
CA GLY A 609 -11.68 -5.09 21.72
C GLY A 609 -12.59 -4.51 22.79
N SER A 610 -12.23 -3.31 23.22
CA SER A 610 -13.00 -2.51 24.16
C SER A 610 -13.70 -1.38 23.43
N VAL A 611 -14.96 -1.15 23.77
CA VAL A 611 -15.79 -0.07 23.25
C VAL A 611 -16.33 0.76 24.41
N GLN A 612 -16.07 2.06 24.38
CA GLN A 612 -16.53 2.97 25.43
C GLN A 612 -17.95 3.48 25.22
N ARG A 613 -18.46 3.39 23.99
CA ARG A 613 -19.84 3.77 23.64
C ARG A 613 -20.53 2.64 22.90
N LEU A 614 -21.44 1.96 23.61
CA LEU A 614 -22.30 0.94 22.99
C LEU A 614 -23.45 1.56 22.18
N GLY A 615 -23.65 2.85 22.28
CA GLY A 615 -24.72 3.58 21.56
C GLY A 615 -24.67 3.45 20.05
N PHE A 616 -23.57 3.03 19.46
CA PHE A 616 -23.49 2.73 18.03
C PHE A 616 -24.45 1.60 17.62
N LEU A 617 -24.80 0.70 18.55
CA LEU A 617 -25.75 -0.40 18.31
C LEU A 617 -27.19 0.11 18.11
N ASN A 618 -27.51 1.32 18.57
CA ASN A 618 -28.84 1.91 18.41
C ASN A 618 -29.17 2.14 16.94
N THR A 619 -28.16 2.32 16.12
CA THR A 619 -28.37 2.46 14.68
C THR A 619 -29.03 1.23 14.03
N PHE A 620 -29.03 0.08 14.69
CA PHE A 620 -29.64 -1.19 14.25
C PHE A 620 -30.99 -1.47 14.95
N LEU A 621 -31.44 -0.58 15.81
CA LEU A 621 -32.69 -0.70 16.54
C LEU A 621 -33.69 0.33 15.99
N PRO A 622 -35.00 -0.01 15.89
CA PRO A 622 -36.01 0.94 15.44
C PRO A 622 -36.31 1.94 16.55
N ASP A 623 -36.25 3.24 16.25
CA ASP A 623 -36.52 4.33 17.20
C ASP A 623 -37.94 4.21 17.82
N ALA A 624 -38.91 3.76 17.02
CA ALA A 624 -40.29 3.61 17.44
C ALA A 624 -40.52 2.58 18.59
N HIS A 625 -39.59 1.62 18.77
CA HIS A 625 -39.66 0.71 19.92
C HIS A 625 -39.23 1.37 21.25
N GLY A 626 -38.68 2.59 21.21
CA GLY A 626 -38.20 3.31 22.37
C GLY A 626 -37.08 2.61 23.14
N VAL A 627 -36.41 1.67 22.49
CA VAL A 627 -35.24 0.95 23.06
C VAL A 627 -33.95 1.63 22.64
N SER A 628 -33.14 2.05 23.59
CA SER A 628 -31.78 2.52 23.32
C SER A 628 -30.78 1.90 24.31
N LEU A 629 -29.56 1.73 23.81
CA LEU A 629 -28.45 1.15 24.54
C LEU A 629 -27.37 2.20 24.75
N SER A 630 -26.78 2.24 25.92
CA SER A 630 -25.57 3.01 26.21
C SER A 630 -24.65 2.24 27.17
N GLY A 631 -23.42 2.75 27.34
CA GLY A 631 -22.46 2.11 28.24
C GLY A 631 -21.16 1.70 27.51
N ASN A 632 -20.38 0.86 28.18
CA ASN A 632 -19.09 0.38 27.73
C ASN A 632 -18.92 -1.13 27.91
N GLY A 633 -18.03 -1.74 27.16
CA GLY A 633 -17.81 -3.19 27.27
C GLY A 633 -16.70 -3.74 26.38
N GLN A 634 -16.51 -5.06 26.52
CA GLN A 634 -15.63 -5.84 25.66
C GLN A 634 -16.46 -6.43 24.52
N LEU A 635 -16.01 -6.16 23.31
CA LEU A 635 -16.64 -6.60 22.06
C LEU A 635 -15.88 -7.79 21.49
N PHE A 636 -16.63 -8.79 21.06
CA PHE A 636 -16.16 -9.90 20.24
C PHE A 636 -17.11 -10.04 19.06
N LEU A 637 -16.59 -9.88 17.83
CA LEU A 637 -17.35 -10.03 16.60
C LEU A 637 -16.62 -11.03 15.69
N GLN A 638 -17.31 -12.08 15.30
CA GLN A 638 -16.83 -13.08 14.36
C GLN A 638 -17.84 -13.24 13.22
N GLY A 639 -17.37 -13.24 11.99
CA GLY A 639 -18.24 -13.36 10.85
C GLY A 639 -17.54 -13.68 9.55
N ALA A 640 -18.34 -13.85 8.53
CA ALA A 640 -17.93 -14.00 7.16
C ALA A 640 -18.88 -13.22 6.25
N PHE A 641 -18.41 -12.84 5.07
CA PHE A 641 -19.25 -12.24 4.03
C PHE A 641 -18.89 -12.81 2.66
N ILE A 642 -19.86 -12.80 1.77
CA ILE A 642 -19.69 -13.10 0.35
C ILE A 642 -20.46 -12.03 -0.43
N ASP A 643 -19.78 -11.35 -1.33
CA ASP A 643 -20.31 -10.19 -2.04
C ASP A 643 -20.91 -9.18 -1.03
N ASP A 644 -21.25 -8.31 -0.78
CA ASP A 644 -21.71 -7.41 0.27
C ASP A 644 -22.67 -8.04 1.33
N THR A 645 -22.85 -9.38 1.33
CA THR A 645 -23.79 -10.08 2.20
C THR A 645 -23.08 -10.82 3.33
N LEU A 646 -23.43 -10.50 4.59
CA LEU A 646 -22.98 -11.26 5.75
C LEU A 646 -23.52 -12.71 5.72
N GLN A 647 -22.67 -13.64 6.05
CA GLN A 647 -22.95 -15.07 6.04
C GLN A 647 -23.20 -15.60 7.47
N ALA A 648 -24.04 -16.61 7.57
CA ALA A 648 -24.19 -17.36 8.82
C ALA A 648 -23.03 -18.38 9.01
N PRO A 649 -22.58 -18.60 10.28
CA PRO A 649 -22.96 -17.86 11.48
C PRO A 649 -22.07 -16.63 11.70
N THR A 650 -22.64 -15.43 11.61
CA THR A 650 -21.99 -14.21 12.10
C THR A 650 -22.46 -13.95 13.53
N ARG A 651 -21.55 -13.73 14.46
CA ARG A 651 -21.85 -13.56 15.89
C ARG A 651 -21.16 -12.33 16.46
N LEU A 652 -21.93 -11.51 17.12
CA LEU A 652 -21.47 -10.43 17.98
C LEU A 652 -21.73 -10.77 19.43
N ARG A 653 -20.74 -10.58 20.30
CA ARG A 653 -20.89 -10.65 21.75
C ARG A 653 -20.28 -9.42 22.37
N VAL A 654 -21.01 -8.79 23.25
CA VAL A 654 -20.53 -7.66 24.05
C VAL A 654 -20.73 -7.97 25.51
N ASN A 655 -19.64 -8.01 26.27
CA ASN A 655 -19.68 -8.11 27.73
C ASN A 655 -19.56 -6.68 28.28
N ALA A 656 -20.70 -6.13 28.70
CA ALA A 656 -20.77 -4.77 29.18
C ALA A 656 -20.51 -4.70 30.69
N ASN A 657 -19.56 -3.87 31.09
CA ASN A 657 -19.31 -3.60 32.53
C ASN A 657 -20.29 -2.59 33.09
N GLN A 658 -20.69 -1.64 32.27
CA GLN A 658 -21.75 -0.66 32.53
C GLN A 658 -22.64 -0.67 31.29
N LEU A 659 -23.85 -1.17 31.49
CA LEU A 659 -24.85 -1.22 30.43
C LEU A 659 -26.07 -0.45 30.92
N GLU A 660 -26.57 0.40 30.08
CA GLU A 660 -27.80 1.14 30.28
C GLU A 660 -28.73 0.82 29.12
N VAL A 661 -29.92 0.39 29.46
CA VAL A 661 -30.97 0.07 28.51
C VAL A 661 -32.19 0.95 28.80
N THR A 662 -32.47 1.84 27.89
CA THR A 662 -33.72 2.64 27.95
C THR A 662 -34.82 1.87 27.25
N PHE A 663 -35.98 1.77 27.91
CA PHE A 663 -37.21 1.26 27.34
C PHE A 663 -38.39 2.05 27.91
N LEU A 664 -39.17 2.64 27.01
CA LEU A 664 -40.17 3.65 27.38
C LEU A 664 -39.48 4.81 28.16
N ASP A 665 -40.00 5.11 29.36
CA ASP A 665 -39.43 6.13 30.24
C ASP A 665 -38.46 5.57 31.29
N TYR A 666 -38.12 4.29 31.18
CA TYR A 666 -37.31 3.58 32.16
C TYR A 666 -35.90 3.30 31.64
N LEU A 667 -34.96 3.35 32.53
CA LEU A 667 -33.56 3.08 32.32
C LEU A 667 -33.15 1.88 33.21
N ALA A 668 -32.81 0.76 32.57
CA ALA A 668 -32.23 -0.41 33.27
C ALA A 668 -30.72 -0.26 33.28
N THR A 669 -30.10 -0.36 34.41
CA THR A 669 -28.65 -0.28 34.59
C THR A 669 -28.09 -1.52 35.22
N GLY A 670 -26.93 -1.98 34.78
CA GLY A 670 -26.26 -3.16 35.32
C GLY A 670 -25.03 -3.59 34.51
N ARG A 671 -24.47 -4.73 34.90
CA ARG A 671 -23.51 -5.47 34.05
C ARG A 671 -24.32 -6.43 33.20
N GLY A 672 -24.00 -6.48 31.89
CA GLY A 672 -24.78 -7.29 30.98
C GLY A 672 -23.97 -7.92 29.86
N GLU A 673 -24.63 -8.85 29.21
CA GLU A 673 -24.15 -9.48 27.99
C GLU A 673 -25.14 -9.22 26.86
N LEU A 674 -24.62 -8.73 25.74
CA LEU A 674 -25.38 -8.60 24.52
C LEU A 674 -24.78 -9.56 23.50
N THR A 675 -25.64 -10.37 22.89
CA THR A 675 -25.27 -11.28 21.80
C THR A 675 -26.16 -11.01 20.60
N ALA A 676 -25.55 -10.88 19.43
CA ALA A 676 -26.29 -10.91 18.18
C ALA A 676 -25.77 -12.05 17.31
N GLN A 677 -26.67 -12.75 16.67
CA GLN A 677 -26.34 -13.87 15.79
C GLN A 677 -27.15 -13.77 14.51
N LEU A 678 -26.48 -14.01 13.42
CA LEU A 678 -27.08 -14.19 12.11
C LEU A 678 -27.23 -15.69 11.86
N ASP A 679 -28.44 -16.17 11.74
CA ASP A 679 -28.76 -17.59 11.51
C ASP A 679 -28.84 -17.92 10.01
N SER A 680 -29.22 -16.94 9.20
CA SER A 680 -29.15 -16.95 7.73
C SER A 680 -28.96 -15.51 7.24
N PRO A 681 -28.68 -15.25 5.96
CA PRO A 681 -28.50 -13.88 5.47
C PRO A 681 -29.65 -12.91 5.79
N GLU A 682 -30.87 -13.44 5.98
CA GLU A 682 -32.08 -12.65 6.30
C GLU A 682 -32.55 -12.78 7.75
N GLN A 683 -32.07 -13.79 8.50
CA GLN A 683 -32.54 -14.08 9.86
C GLN A 683 -31.48 -13.72 10.88
N ALA A 684 -31.79 -12.77 11.72
CA ALA A 684 -30.93 -12.36 12.81
C ALA A 684 -31.68 -12.30 14.16
N GLN A 685 -30.95 -12.61 15.21
CA GLN A 685 -31.41 -12.52 16.58
C GLN A 685 -30.42 -11.68 17.39
N LEU A 686 -30.95 -10.75 18.18
CA LEU A 686 -30.23 -10.02 19.23
C LEU A 686 -30.81 -10.43 20.59
N SER A 687 -29.95 -10.76 21.53
CA SER A 687 -30.30 -11.08 22.91
C SER A 687 -29.45 -10.23 23.86
N LEU A 688 -30.09 -9.60 24.82
CA LEU A 688 -29.49 -8.81 25.86
C LEU A 688 -29.91 -9.34 27.20
N GLY A 689 -28.96 -9.63 28.06
CA GLY A 689 -29.18 -10.09 29.41
C GLY A 689 -28.46 -9.23 30.44
N ILE A 690 -29.15 -8.81 31.50
CA ILE A 690 -28.56 -8.16 32.67
C ILE A 690 -28.84 -9.03 33.88
N PRO A 691 -27.85 -9.79 34.37
CA PRO A 691 -28.04 -10.71 35.50
C PRO A 691 -28.51 -10.04 36.78
N GLN A 692 -28.09 -8.84 37.05
CA GLN A 692 -28.51 -7.99 38.16
C GLN A 692 -28.69 -6.58 37.64
N PHE A 693 -29.88 -6.00 37.81
CA PHE A 693 -30.20 -4.70 37.28
C PHE A 693 -30.94 -3.84 38.29
N ALA A 694 -30.82 -2.53 38.12
CA ALA A 694 -31.70 -1.54 38.73
C ALA A 694 -32.44 -0.79 37.62
N LEU A 695 -33.74 -0.63 37.75
CA LEU A 695 -34.60 0.11 36.84
C LEU A 695 -35.02 1.41 37.51
N ARG A 696 -34.67 2.52 36.88
CA ARG A 696 -35.07 3.85 37.29
C ARG A 696 -35.78 4.59 36.17
N ARG A 697 -36.55 5.60 36.50
CA ARG A 697 -37.01 6.51 35.45
C ARG A 697 -35.89 7.50 35.10
N GLN A 698 -36.00 8.06 33.92
CA GLN A 698 -35.02 9.06 33.47
C GLN A 698 -35.03 10.36 34.31
N ASP A 699 -36.21 10.68 34.96
CA ASP A 699 -36.41 11.85 35.78
C ASP A 699 -36.24 11.59 37.29
N ASP A 700 -35.87 10.36 37.71
CA ASP A 700 -35.67 10.00 39.12
C ASP A 700 -34.38 9.17 39.30
N ASP A 701 -33.47 9.63 40.11
CA ASP A 701 -32.16 8.98 40.36
C ASP A 701 -32.27 7.70 41.20
N ARG A 702 -33.38 7.47 41.88
CA ARG A 702 -33.57 6.31 42.74
C ARG A 702 -34.17 5.14 41.97
N PRO A 703 -33.73 3.88 42.25
CA PRO A 703 -34.32 2.72 41.59
C PRO A 703 -35.81 2.56 41.90
N HIS A 704 -36.61 2.38 40.88
CA HIS A 704 -38.03 1.97 40.98
C HIS A 704 -38.13 0.46 41.16
N LEU A 705 -37.27 -0.30 40.49
CA LEU A 705 -37.18 -1.74 40.57
C LEU A 705 -35.71 -2.15 40.71
N GLU A 706 -35.47 -3.17 41.47
CA GLU A 706 -34.19 -3.91 41.48
C GLU A 706 -34.47 -5.39 41.22
N GLY A 707 -33.64 -6.00 40.35
CA GLY A 707 -33.98 -7.34 39.94
C GLY A 707 -32.85 -8.16 39.40
N ARG A 708 -33.23 -9.35 39.00
CA ARG A 708 -32.32 -10.33 38.38
C ARG A 708 -32.88 -10.80 37.05
N HIS A 709 -31.96 -11.10 36.11
CA HIS A 709 -32.27 -11.72 34.82
C HIS A 709 -33.17 -10.87 33.92
N PHE A 710 -32.91 -9.54 33.88
CA PHE A 710 -33.46 -8.73 32.78
C PHE A 710 -33.07 -9.35 31.46
N ALA A 711 -34.02 -9.56 30.55
CA ALA A 711 -33.78 -10.09 29.23
C ALA A 711 -34.57 -9.30 28.19
N LEU A 712 -33.87 -8.97 27.11
CA LEU A 712 -34.44 -8.45 25.88
C LEU A 712 -33.98 -9.32 24.73
N THR A 713 -34.89 -9.79 23.91
CA THR A 713 -34.57 -10.56 22.70
C THR A 713 -35.32 -9.95 21.53
N THR A 714 -34.60 -9.65 20.48
CA THR A 714 -35.15 -9.11 19.22
C THR A 714 -34.80 -10.06 18.07
N GLN A 715 -35.74 -10.34 17.22
CA GLN A 715 -35.57 -11.19 16.04
C GLN A 715 -36.06 -10.45 14.79
N THR A 716 -35.40 -10.72 13.67
CA THR A 716 -35.86 -10.28 12.34
C THR A 716 -35.69 -11.40 11.33
N ASP A 717 -36.58 -11.46 10.36
CA ASP A 717 -36.49 -12.30 9.16
C ASP A 717 -36.15 -11.50 7.88
N ARG A 718 -35.77 -10.23 8.04
CA ARG A 718 -35.47 -9.25 7.00
C ARG A 718 -34.21 -8.45 7.36
N PHE A 719 -33.13 -9.16 7.67
CA PHE A 719 -31.91 -8.52 8.16
C PHE A 719 -31.29 -7.55 7.14
N SER A 720 -31.40 -7.84 5.82
CA SER A 720 -30.98 -6.92 4.77
C SER A 720 -31.72 -5.60 4.82
N ASP A 721 -33.06 -5.64 5.01
CA ASP A 721 -33.87 -4.42 5.12
C ASP A 721 -33.50 -3.62 6.39
N VAL A 722 -33.17 -4.31 7.49
CA VAL A 722 -32.69 -3.67 8.73
C VAL A 722 -31.36 -2.96 8.54
N LEU A 723 -30.47 -3.51 7.74
CA LEU A 723 -29.19 -2.84 7.42
C LEU A 723 -29.41 -1.57 6.62
N ASP A 724 -30.41 -1.55 5.75
CA ASP A 724 -30.71 -0.36 4.93
C ASP A 724 -31.50 0.68 5.73
N ALA A 725 -32.62 0.27 6.35
CA ALA A 725 -33.45 1.14 7.18
C ALA A 725 -34.22 0.32 8.21
N PRO A 726 -33.86 0.38 9.51
CA PRO A 726 -34.57 -0.35 10.55
C PRO A 726 -35.98 0.23 10.73
N ALA A 727 -37.00 -0.52 10.28
CA ALA A 727 -38.40 -0.18 10.48
C ALA A 727 -39.01 -1.12 11.56
N PRO A 728 -39.94 -0.64 12.37
CA PRO A 728 -40.54 -1.43 13.45
C PRO A 728 -41.12 -2.78 13.01
N GLU A 729 -41.73 -2.82 11.83
CA GLU A 729 -42.33 -4.01 11.24
C GLU A 729 -41.35 -5.14 10.89
N HIS A 730 -40.04 -4.84 10.90
CA HIS A 730 -39.02 -5.84 10.66
C HIS A 730 -38.64 -6.63 11.90
N PHE A 731 -39.17 -6.26 13.07
CA PHE A 731 -38.72 -6.82 14.34
C PHE A 731 -39.84 -7.46 15.14
N THR A 732 -39.50 -8.58 15.79
CA THR A 732 -40.23 -9.13 16.92
C THR A 732 -39.36 -9.04 18.15
N THR A 733 -39.76 -8.22 19.13
CA THR A 733 -38.97 -7.96 20.36
C THR A 733 -39.71 -8.46 21.59
N ARG A 734 -39.03 -9.20 22.44
CA ARG A 734 -39.50 -9.66 23.74
C ARG A 734 -38.68 -9.03 24.85
N VAL A 735 -39.34 -8.43 25.81
CA VAL A 735 -38.73 -7.85 27.03
C VAL A 735 -39.25 -8.58 28.25
N ALA A 736 -38.38 -9.09 29.10
CA ALA A 736 -38.74 -9.87 30.28
C ALA A 736 -38.06 -9.36 31.55
N LEU A 737 -38.85 -9.22 32.59
CA LEU A 737 -38.49 -8.87 33.97
C LEU A 737 -38.97 -9.99 34.89
N PRO A 738 -38.27 -11.15 34.96
CA PRO A 738 -38.85 -12.33 35.62
C PRO A 738 -38.82 -12.30 37.14
N ILE A 739 -37.85 -11.61 37.74
CA ILE A 739 -37.66 -11.54 39.19
C ILE A 739 -37.24 -10.14 39.57
N THR A 740 -38.16 -9.32 40.10
CA THR A 740 -37.87 -7.96 40.53
C THR A 740 -38.49 -7.63 41.88
N GLU A 741 -37.84 -6.75 42.60
CA GLU A 741 -38.32 -6.15 43.83
C GLU A 741 -38.62 -4.66 43.58
N VAL A 742 -39.73 -4.19 44.07
CA VAL A 742 -40.09 -2.79 44.20
C VAL A 742 -39.72 -2.38 45.61
N PRO A 743 -38.62 -1.63 45.82
CA PRO A 743 -38.20 -1.26 47.17
C PRO A 743 -39.20 -0.36 47.89
N ASP A 744 -39.90 0.47 47.14
CA ASP A 744 -40.86 1.42 47.67
C ASP A 744 -42.05 1.58 46.74
N ILE A 745 -43.19 1.02 47.11
CA ILE A 745 -44.40 1.07 46.32
C ILE A 745 -45.00 2.48 46.23
N ALA A 746 -44.68 3.39 47.17
CA ALA A 746 -45.18 4.77 47.18
C ALA A 746 -44.75 5.55 45.91
N ARG A 747 -43.72 5.11 45.24
CA ARG A 747 -43.27 5.72 43.97
C ARG A 747 -44.29 5.56 42.85
N TYR A 748 -45.17 4.59 42.94
CA TYR A 748 -46.19 4.33 41.93
C TYR A 748 -47.39 5.25 42.06
N ASN A 749 -47.44 6.12 43.11
CA ASN A 749 -48.50 7.16 43.24
C ASN A 749 -48.55 8.08 42.02
N ARG A 750 -47.42 8.29 41.37
CA ARG A 750 -47.38 9.11 40.14
C ARG A 750 -48.28 8.58 39.00
N TYR A 751 -48.58 7.28 38.96
CA TYR A 751 -49.53 6.69 38.01
C TYR A 751 -51.00 6.82 38.45
N LEU A 752 -51.20 7.19 39.67
CA LEU A 752 -52.52 7.48 40.19
C LEU A 752 -52.84 8.99 39.95
N PRO A 753 -54.11 9.35 39.74
CA PRO A 753 -54.48 10.75 39.66
C PRO A 753 -54.09 11.50 40.95
N GLU A 754 -53.45 12.65 40.78
CA GLU A 754 -53.16 13.54 41.92
C GLU A 754 -54.48 13.87 42.64
N ASP A 755 -54.45 13.89 43.96
CA ASP A 755 -55.60 14.20 44.77
C ASP A 755 -56.84 13.31 44.66
N ALA A 756 -56.72 12.11 44.00
CA ALA A 756 -57.83 11.16 43.90
C ALA A 756 -58.23 10.52 45.26
N GLY A 757 -57.54 10.89 46.30
CA GLY A 757 -57.77 10.33 47.66
C GLY A 757 -57.36 8.87 47.84
N VAL A 758 -56.57 8.38 46.91
CA VAL A 758 -55.92 7.06 46.93
C VAL A 758 -54.40 7.25 46.88
N GLU A 759 -53.70 6.80 47.91
CA GLU A 759 -52.28 6.99 48.08
C GLU A 759 -51.61 5.73 48.61
N LEU A 760 -50.51 5.27 48.01
CA LEU A 760 -49.63 4.25 48.54
C LEU A 760 -48.61 4.92 49.49
N LEU A 761 -48.62 4.54 50.76
CA LEU A 761 -47.81 5.24 51.81
C LEU A 761 -46.46 4.58 51.99
N SER A 762 -46.44 3.25 52.05
CA SER A 762 -45.20 2.47 52.21
C SER A 762 -45.45 1.00 51.90
N GLY A 763 -44.35 0.32 51.61
CA GLY A 763 -44.35 -1.13 51.35
C GLY A 763 -43.39 -1.50 50.25
N SER A 764 -43.08 -2.76 50.17
CA SER A 764 -42.29 -3.34 49.07
C SER A 764 -43.12 -4.33 48.27
N ALA A 765 -42.74 -4.53 47.03
CA ALA A 765 -43.45 -5.47 46.19
C ALA A 765 -42.50 -6.32 45.34
N SER A 766 -42.99 -7.40 44.84
CA SER A 766 -42.38 -8.11 43.73
C SER A 766 -43.13 -7.75 42.45
N LEU A 767 -42.41 -7.61 41.37
CA LEU A 767 -42.97 -7.36 40.04
C LEU A 767 -42.37 -8.34 39.04
N THR A 768 -43.21 -8.89 38.21
CA THR A 768 -42.83 -9.65 37.02
C THR A 768 -43.47 -8.99 35.82
N SER A 769 -42.73 -8.89 34.70
CA SER A 769 -43.28 -8.32 33.48
C SER A 769 -42.69 -9.01 32.26
N GLU A 770 -43.55 -9.27 31.29
CA GLU A 770 -43.18 -9.80 29.99
C GLU A 770 -43.90 -9.01 28.90
N TRP A 771 -43.13 -8.57 27.87
CA TRP A 771 -43.64 -7.83 26.73
C TRP A 771 -43.28 -8.52 25.44
N LEU A 772 -44.20 -8.53 24.49
CA LEU A 772 -43.99 -8.94 23.10
C LEU A 772 -44.35 -7.75 22.20
N LEU A 773 -43.42 -7.32 21.41
CA LEU A 773 -43.57 -6.26 20.42
C LEU A 773 -43.44 -6.85 19.00
N GLU A 774 -44.44 -6.70 18.18
CA GLU A 774 -44.46 -7.10 16.77
C GLU A 774 -44.74 -5.85 15.91
N GLY A 775 -43.72 -5.29 15.36
CA GLY A 775 -43.82 -3.94 14.77
C GLY A 775 -44.20 -2.92 15.85
N LEU A 776 -45.25 -2.15 15.60
CA LEU A 776 -45.81 -1.21 16.59
C LEU A 776 -46.80 -1.85 17.56
N ARG A 777 -47.22 -3.10 17.31
CA ARG A 777 -48.13 -3.81 18.19
C ARG A 777 -47.39 -4.29 19.43
N ALA A 778 -47.99 -4.11 20.56
CA ALA A 778 -47.46 -4.52 21.84
C ALA A 778 -48.47 -5.36 22.63
N GLN A 779 -47.97 -6.43 23.22
CA GLN A 779 -48.66 -7.24 24.19
C GLN A 779 -47.83 -7.29 25.47
N GLY A 780 -48.47 -7.29 26.64
CA GLY A 780 -47.74 -7.30 27.88
C GLY A 780 -48.49 -8.00 28.99
N ASP A 781 -47.75 -8.70 29.84
CA ASP A 781 -48.21 -9.24 31.11
C ASP A 781 -47.40 -8.62 32.24
N ILE A 782 -48.05 -7.99 33.19
CA ILE A 782 -47.45 -7.36 34.34
C ILE A 782 -48.11 -7.85 35.57
N THR A 783 -47.39 -8.45 36.50
CA THR A 783 -47.90 -8.86 37.81
C THR A 783 -47.10 -8.21 38.93
N LEU A 784 -47.77 -7.38 39.72
CA LEU A 784 -47.20 -6.78 40.92
C LEU A 784 -47.86 -7.41 42.15
N ARG A 785 -47.05 -7.83 43.12
CA ARG A 785 -47.48 -8.41 44.38
C ARG A 785 -46.78 -7.68 45.54
N ALA A 786 -47.51 -6.89 46.26
CA ALA A 786 -47.05 -6.19 47.45
C ALA A 786 -47.70 -6.80 48.72
N PHE A 787 -46.86 -6.98 49.71
CA PHE A 787 -47.28 -7.56 51.00
C PHE A 787 -47.27 -6.50 52.07
N GLU A 788 -48.27 -6.53 52.95
CA GLU A 788 -48.39 -5.65 54.11
C GLU A 788 -48.27 -4.16 53.74
N THR A 789 -48.74 -3.78 52.58
CA THR A 789 -48.67 -2.42 52.04
C THR A 789 -49.53 -1.47 52.88
N GLU A 790 -48.96 -0.35 53.28
CA GLU A 790 -49.72 0.76 53.86
C GLU A 790 -50.27 1.66 52.76
N MET A 791 -51.55 1.89 52.76
CA MET A 791 -52.25 2.74 51.78
C MET A 791 -53.20 3.67 52.47
N ALA A 792 -53.46 4.83 51.93
CA ALA A 792 -54.48 5.74 52.31
C ALA A 792 -55.66 5.68 51.31
N LEU A 793 -56.85 5.63 51.75
CA LEU A 793 -58.05 5.80 51.00
C LEU A 793 -58.97 6.79 51.71
N LEU A 794 -59.22 7.95 51.14
CA LEU A 794 -60.04 8.98 51.70
C LEU A 794 -59.65 9.28 53.18
N GLU A 795 -58.42 9.57 53.47
CA GLU A 795 -57.83 9.86 54.79
C GLU A 795 -57.77 8.66 55.76
N GLN A 796 -58.29 7.47 55.40
CA GLN A 796 -58.22 6.26 56.23
C GLN A 796 -56.96 5.45 55.85
N ARG A 797 -56.14 5.16 56.87
CA ARG A 797 -54.97 4.32 56.68
C ARG A 797 -55.32 2.84 56.71
N LEU A 798 -55.05 2.13 55.73
CA LEU A 798 -55.26 0.71 55.55
C LEU A 798 -53.92 -0.02 55.41
N ARG A 799 -53.89 -1.26 55.83
CA ARG A 799 -52.75 -2.15 55.59
C ARG A 799 -53.31 -3.44 55.00
N GLY A 800 -52.61 -3.96 53.92
CA GLY A 800 -53.05 -5.17 53.26
C GLY A 800 -52.12 -5.61 52.20
N ASP A 801 -52.41 -6.72 51.58
CA ASP A 801 -51.68 -7.25 50.42
C ASP A 801 -52.37 -6.77 49.17
N VAL A 802 -51.54 -6.36 48.17
CA VAL A 802 -52.02 -5.86 46.86
C VAL A 802 -51.46 -6.76 45.76
N THR A 803 -52.33 -7.28 44.93
CA THR A 803 -51.95 -7.93 43.69
C THR A 803 -52.60 -7.18 42.53
N LEU A 804 -51.76 -6.66 41.64
CA LEU A 804 -52.16 -6.08 40.36
C LEU A 804 -51.66 -7.00 39.25
N HIS A 805 -52.57 -7.47 38.42
CA HIS A 805 -52.21 -8.19 37.20
C HIS A 805 -52.81 -7.44 36.02
N LEU A 806 -51.93 -6.99 35.14
CA LEU A 806 -52.31 -6.31 33.90
C LEU A 806 -51.98 -7.24 32.75
N GLN A 807 -53.00 -7.61 32.00
CA GLN A 807 -52.93 -8.38 30.79
C GLN A 807 -53.24 -7.47 29.60
N LEU A 808 -52.18 -7.03 28.92
CA LEU A 808 -52.30 -6.13 27.77
C LEU A 808 -52.28 -6.98 26.48
N THR A 809 -53.45 -7.14 25.87
CA THR A 809 -53.63 -8.10 24.75
C THR A 809 -53.50 -7.46 23.39
N GLU A 810 -53.85 -6.23 23.23
CA GLU A 810 -53.76 -5.43 22.01
C GLU A 810 -53.25 -4.04 22.37
N GLY A 811 -52.10 -3.65 21.87
CA GLY A 811 -51.53 -2.37 22.17
C GLY A 811 -50.77 -1.77 21.01
N ASP A 812 -50.59 -0.45 21.05
CA ASP A 812 -49.73 0.28 20.20
C ASP A 812 -48.68 1.00 21.05
N ILE A 813 -47.40 0.67 20.82
CA ILE A 813 -46.32 1.17 21.67
C ILE A 813 -46.02 2.64 21.44
N GLU A 814 -46.29 3.15 20.24
CA GLU A 814 -46.05 4.55 19.89
C GLU A 814 -47.09 5.47 20.53
N THR A 815 -48.39 5.09 20.44
CA THR A 815 -49.48 5.83 21.04
C THR A 815 -49.71 5.45 22.48
N ARG A 816 -49.03 4.42 23.01
CA ARG A 816 -49.15 3.86 24.39
C ARG A 816 -50.59 3.47 24.79
N ARG A 817 -51.40 3.05 23.84
CA ARG A 817 -52.77 2.60 24.06
C ARG A 817 -52.85 1.10 24.03
N PHE A 818 -53.51 0.54 25.05
CA PHE A 818 -53.64 -0.88 25.25
C PHE A 818 -55.06 -1.32 25.59
N VAL A 819 -55.39 -2.50 25.15
CA VAL A 819 -56.57 -3.24 25.65
C VAL A 819 -56.12 -4.07 26.84
N ALA A 820 -56.79 -3.87 27.99
CA ALA A 820 -56.40 -4.48 29.27
C ALA A 820 -57.48 -5.40 29.81
N ASN A 821 -58.11 -6.18 28.95
CA ASN A 821 -59.16 -7.15 29.34
C ASN A 821 -58.59 -8.25 30.24
N ASP A 822 -59.42 -8.76 31.18
CA ASP A 822 -59.03 -9.80 32.16
C ASP A 822 -57.95 -9.34 33.16
N SER A 823 -57.52 -8.11 33.10
CA SER A 823 -56.67 -7.52 34.14
C SER A 823 -57.44 -7.42 35.45
N TYR A 824 -56.72 -7.57 36.58
CA TYR A 824 -57.36 -7.48 37.87
C TYR A 824 -56.48 -6.80 38.91
N LEU A 825 -57.17 -6.11 39.83
CA LEU A 825 -56.63 -5.63 41.08
C LEU A 825 -57.25 -6.42 42.24
N ARG A 826 -56.45 -7.03 43.08
CA ARG A 826 -56.87 -7.78 44.25
C ARG A 826 -56.24 -7.26 45.50
N LEU A 827 -57.03 -6.88 46.45
CA LEU A 827 -56.60 -6.53 47.80
C LEU A 827 -56.98 -7.68 48.72
N GLU A 828 -56.03 -8.14 49.55
CA GLU A 828 -56.24 -9.21 50.53
C GLU A 828 -55.70 -8.82 51.88
N ASN A 829 -56.23 -9.50 52.95
CA ASN A 829 -55.79 -9.25 54.31
C ASN A 829 -55.85 -7.77 54.72
N VAL A 830 -56.83 -7.06 54.10
CA VAL A 830 -56.99 -5.63 54.37
C VAL A 830 -57.56 -5.38 55.74
N PHE A 831 -56.91 -4.58 56.54
CA PHE A 831 -57.41 -4.17 57.83
C PHE A 831 -57.08 -2.68 58.09
N ARG A 832 -57.92 -2.02 58.85
CA ARG A 832 -57.71 -0.66 59.30
C ARG A 832 -56.80 -0.67 60.51
N ARG A 833 -55.83 0.16 60.60
CA ARG A 833 -55.04 0.39 61.79
C ARG A 833 -55.88 1.26 62.75
N SER A 834 -56.41 0.63 63.77
CA SER A 834 -57.15 1.35 64.84
C SER A 834 -56.21 1.72 65.95
N ASP A 835 -56.43 2.93 66.56
CA ASP A 835 -55.63 3.44 67.68
C ASP A 835 -55.76 2.59 68.97
N ASP A 836 -56.80 1.75 69.05
CA ASP A 836 -57.01 0.85 70.17
C ASP A 836 -56.41 -0.54 70.04
N GLY A 837 -55.69 -0.83 68.93
CA GLY A 837 -54.97 -2.05 68.64
C GLY A 837 -55.84 -3.24 68.23
N THR A 838 -57.11 -3.08 68.01
CA THR A 838 -58.00 -4.14 67.49
C THR A 838 -57.78 -4.25 65.97
N GLN A 839 -57.35 -5.46 65.50
CA GLN A 839 -57.28 -5.85 64.09
C GLN A 839 -58.60 -6.42 63.63
N ASP A 840 -59.21 -5.82 62.63
CA ASP A 840 -60.31 -6.43 61.92
C ASP A 840 -59.82 -7.69 61.18
N ALA A 841 -60.66 -8.68 61.06
CA ALA A 841 -60.38 -9.90 60.26
C ALA A 841 -60.10 -9.51 58.82
N GLY A 842 -59.02 -10.06 58.16
CA GLY A 842 -58.56 -9.69 56.82
C GLY A 842 -59.71 -9.67 55.80
N TRP A 843 -59.87 -8.50 55.19
CA TRP A 843 -60.87 -8.24 54.17
C TRP A 843 -60.24 -8.43 52.83
N TRP A 844 -61.00 -8.81 51.80
CA TRP A 844 -60.53 -8.91 50.47
C TRP A 844 -61.50 -8.32 49.41
N VAL A 845 -60.98 -7.77 48.33
CA VAL A 845 -61.73 -7.38 47.15
C VAL A 845 -60.94 -7.72 45.92
N GLN A 846 -61.63 -8.15 44.87
CA GLN A 846 -61.04 -8.32 43.54
C GLN A 846 -61.87 -7.54 42.56
N LEU A 847 -61.16 -6.73 41.74
CA LEU A 847 -61.72 -5.95 40.65
C LEU A 847 -61.14 -6.55 39.36
N THR A 848 -61.95 -7.12 38.51
CA THR A 848 -61.58 -7.67 37.21
C THR A 848 -62.05 -6.74 36.11
N MET A 849 -61.18 -6.37 35.22
CA MET A 849 -61.41 -5.42 34.13
C MET A 849 -62.01 -6.16 32.92
N GLU A 850 -63.08 -5.66 32.36
CA GLU A 850 -63.67 -6.15 31.09
C GLU A 850 -63.83 -4.93 30.18
N GLU A 851 -63.66 -5.12 28.86
CA GLU A 851 -63.74 -4.03 27.88
C GLU A 851 -62.82 -2.84 28.28
N ALA A 852 -61.60 -3.17 28.79
CA ALA A 852 -60.70 -2.20 29.36
C ALA A 852 -59.83 -1.54 28.27
N GLN A 853 -59.79 -0.22 28.27
CA GLN A 853 -58.88 0.56 27.48
C GLN A 853 -57.95 1.36 28.41
N LEU A 854 -56.64 1.09 28.29
CA LEU A 854 -55.60 1.74 29.05
C LEU A 854 -54.75 2.64 28.14
N ASN A 855 -54.63 3.93 28.50
CA ASN A 855 -53.62 4.82 27.95
C ASN A 855 -52.50 4.97 28.99
N TRP A 856 -51.28 4.54 28.63
CA TRP A 856 -50.14 4.53 29.56
C TRP A 856 -49.47 5.90 29.59
N ASP A 857 -50.15 6.82 30.24
CA ASP A 857 -49.65 8.19 30.46
C ASP A 857 -49.26 8.34 31.95
N ASP A 858 -48.81 9.49 32.32
CA ASP A 858 -48.42 9.90 33.67
C ASP A 858 -49.23 11.15 34.08
N PRO A 859 -50.31 11.00 34.85
CA PRO A 859 -50.94 9.75 35.33
C PRO A 859 -51.69 8.96 34.25
N ILE A 860 -51.94 7.67 34.53
CA ILE A 860 -52.63 6.75 33.60
C ILE A 860 -54.04 7.17 33.35
N GLN A 861 -54.55 6.82 32.17
CA GLN A 861 -55.98 6.93 31.82
C GLN A 861 -56.53 5.54 31.56
N LEU A 862 -57.64 5.17 32.26
CA LEU A 862 -58.23 3.86 32.15
C LEU A 862 -59.75 3.96 32.08
N THR A 863 -60.33 3.26 31.12
CA THR A 863 -61.81 3.08 31.05
C THR A 863 -62.06 1.60 30.96
N SER A 864 -62.87 1.08 31.90
CA SER A 864 -63.16 -0.35 31.94
C SER A 864 -64.55 -0.65 32.53
N GLN A 865 -65.17 -1.70 32.04
CA GLN A 865 -66.23 -2.36 32.79
C GLN A 865 -65.54 -3.25 33.84
N LEU A 866 -65.96 -3.07 35.13
CA LEU A 866 -65.44 -3.86 36.22
C LEU A 866 -66.37 -4.96 36.61
N ARG A 867 -65.83 -6.17 36.82
CA ARG A 867 -66.51 -7.20 37.65
C ARG A 867 -65.86 -7.18 39.05
N LEU A 868 -66.67 -7.05 40.06
CA LEU A 868 -66.25 -6.95 41.44
C LEU A 868 -66.62 -8.18 42.19
N GLY A 869 -65.74 -8.68 43.02
CA GLY A 869 -65.98 -9.66 44.02
C GLY A 869 -65.36 -9.21 45.34
N MET A 870 -66.08 -9.24 46.44
CA MET A 870 -65.55 -8.92 47.76
C MET A 870 -66.08 -9.80 48.89
N ARG A 871 -65.28 -9.87 49.91
CA ARG A 871 -65.67 -10.65 51.09
C ARG A 871 -66.96 -10.18 51.74
N ASP A 872 -67.04 -8.94 52.08
CA ASP A 872 -68.17 -8.26 52.68
C ASP A 872 -68.14 -6.76 52.48
N THR A 873 -69.29 -6.11 52.77
CA THR A 873 -69.44 -4.66 52.64
C THR A 873 -68.93 -3.86 53.88
N GLY A 874 -68.41 -4.57 54.89
CA GLY A 874 -68.09 -3.95 56.19
C GLY A 874 -67.02 -2.90 56.16
N LEU A 875 -65.94 -3.10 55.34
CA LEU A 875 -64.94 -2.10 55.17
C LEU A 875 -65.47 -0.89 54.41
N LEU A 876 -66.19 -1.08 53.30
CA LEU A 876 -66.80 0.01 52.53
C LEU A 876 -67.77 0.84 53.40
N ALA A 877 -68.61 0.18 54.19
CA ALA A 877 -69.50 0.84 55.07
C ALA A 877 -68.74 1.74 56.12
N ARG A 878 -67.65 1.29 56.63
CA ARG A 878 -66.83 2.04 57.57
C ARG A 878 -66.11 3.22 56.90
N LEU A 879 -65.66 3.05 55.66
CA LEU A 879 -65.01 4.13 54.91
C LEU A 879 -65.92 5.30 54.60
N PHE A 880 -67.16 5.05 54.14
CA PHE A 880 -68.12 6.05 53.74
C PHE A 880 -68.98 6.60 54.87
N LEU A 881 -69.17 5.82 55.94
CA LEU A 881 -70.03 6.15 57.06
C LEU A 881 -69.22 6.53 58.29
N ALA A 882 -67.95 6.53 58.31
CA ALA A 882 -67.11 6.82 59.45
C ALA A 882 -67.34 8.22 60.06
N ARG A 883 -67.84 9.18 59.27
CA ARG A 883 -68.13 10.54 59.68
C ARG A 883 -69.58 10.74 60.11
N ALA A 884 -70.48 9.71 59.98
CA ALA A 884 -71.88 9.72 60.45
C ALA A 884 -71.94 9.37 61.95
N ARG A 885 -72.36 10.33 62.77
CA ARG A 885 -72.43 10.19 64.25
C ARG A 885 -73.35 9.11 64.79
N GLU A 886 -74.10 8.32 64.04
CA GLU A 886 -75.01 7.29 64.40
C GLU A 886 -74.73 5.91 63.78
N SER A 887 -73.51 5.52 63.64
CA SER A 887 -73.09 4.47 62.70
C SER A 887 -73.09 3.04 63.17
N ASP A 888 -73.15 2.72 64.45
CA ASP A 888 -72.96 1.30 64.92
C ASP A 888 -74.06 0.31 64.49
N TRP A 889 -75.29 0.70 64.35
CA TRP A 889 -76.35 -0.17 63.86
C TRP A 889 -76.32 -0.32 62.31
N LEU A 890 -75.96 0.74 61.56
CA LEU A 890 -75.81 0.76 60.14
C LEU A 890 -74.66 -0.11 59.68
N GLY A 891 -73.51 -0.10 60.35
CA GLY A 891 -72.38 -0.94 60.04
C GLY A 891 -72.69 -2.42 60.19
N ARG A 892 -73.54 -2.82 61.19
CA ARG A 892 -73.98 -4.22 61.39
C ARG A 892 -75.00 -4.66 60.37
N ILE A 893 -75.84 -3.83 59.87
CA ILE A 893 -76.82 -4.14 58.80
C ILE A 893 -76.18 -4.25 57.42
N LEU A 894 -75.11 -3.50 57.16
CA LEU A 894 -74.48 -3.49 55.91
C LEU A 894 -73.29 -4.46 55.76
N ASN A 895 -72.99 -5.23 56.81
CA ASN A 895 -71.96 -6.27 56.76
C ASN A 895 -72.52 -7.58 56.18
N VAL A 896 -72.68 -7.57 54.87
CA VAL A 896 -73.15 -8.72 54.10
C VAL A 896 -71.93 -9.38 53.38
N HIS A 897 -71.86 -10.69 53.46
CA HIS A 897 -70.78 -11.48 52.90
C HIS A 897 -71.07 -11.95 51.44
N ASN A 898 -70.02 -12.33 50.75
CA ASN A 898 -70.02 -12.82 49.36
C ASN A 898 -70.71 -11.91 48.41
N ILE A 899 -70.16 -10.75 48.29
CA ILE A 899 -70.63 -9.68 47.40
C ILE A 899 -70.03 -9.86 46.01
N ASN A 900 -70.91 -9.74 44.98
CA ASN A 900 -70.53 -9.68 43.62
C ASN A 900 -71.17 -8.44 43.02
N GLY A 901 -70.49 -7.91 41.99
CA GLY A 901 -71.03 -6.74 41.30
C GLY A 901 -70.35 -6.38 40.06
N HIS A 902 -70.80 -5.29 39.49
CA HIS A 902 -70.21 -4.66 38.30
C HIS A 902 -70.26 -3.15 38.42
N ALA A 903 -69.35 -2.47 37.68
CA ALA A 903 -69.29 -1.05 37.58
C ALA A 903 -68.64 -0.59 36.31
N LEU A 904 -68.75 0.67 35.93
CA LEU A 904 -67.98 1.35 34.96
C LEU A 904 -66.85 2.17 35.66
N LEU A 905 -65.63 1.86 35.44
CA LEU A 905 -64.48 2.61 35.95
C LEU A 905 -63.95 3.56 34.88
N THR A 906 -63.78 4.84 35.25
CA THR A 906 -62.97 5.79 34.49
C THR A 906 -61.93 6.41 35.39
N VAL A 907 -60.65 6.24 35.03
CA VAL A 907 -59.51 6.92 35.65
C VAL A 907 -59.01 7.94 34.63
N SER A 908 -58.94 9.17 35.00
CA SER A 908 -58.41 10.28 34.21
C SER A 908 -57.49 11.13 35.09
N GLY A 909 -56.68 11.99 34.50
CA GLY A 909 -55.61 12.70 35.19
C GLY A 909 -55.94 13.36 36.50
N GLU A 910 -57.19 13.72 36.79
CA GLU A 910 -57.59 14.42 38.02
C GLU A 910 -58.55 13.62 38.87
N GLN A 911 -59.16 12.53 38.38
CA GLN A 911 -60.21 11.85 39.04
C GLN A 911 -60.36 10.37 38.74
N ILE A 912 -60.88 9.61 39.74
CA ILE A 912 -61.36 8.24 39.59
C ILE A 912 -62.89 8.26 39.70
N ARG A 913 -63.59 7.81 38.65
CA ARG A 913 -65.05 7.69 38.68
C ARG A 913 -65.54 6.24 38.61
N LEU A 914 -66.45 5.88 39.49
CA LEU A 914 -67.07 4.59 39.50
C LEU A 914 -68.57 4.78 39.23
N HIS A 915 -69.00 4.51 37.99
CA HIS A 915 -70.39 4.66 37.62
C HIS A 915 -71.10 3.31 37.51
N ASP A 916 -72.45 3.35 37.58
CA ASP A 916 -73.30 2.19 37.46
C ASP A 916 -72.86 1.02 38.37
N LEU A 917 -72.24 1.35 39.52
CA LEU A 917 -71.86 0.33 40.46
C LEU A 917 -73.14 -0.37 40.99
N THR A 918 -73.15 -1.68 40.78
CA THR A 918 -74.20 -2.56 41.30
C THR A 918 -73.53 -3.69 42.08
N LEU A 919 -73.76 -3.73 43.39
CA LEU A 919 -73.28 -4.81 44.24
C LEU A 919 -74.51 -5.63 44.75
N THR A 920 -74.35 -6.91 44.71
CA THR A 920 -75.36 -7.89 45.15
C THR A 920 -74.77 -8.95 46.06
N GLY A 921 -75.48 -9.29 47.14
CA GLY A 921 -75.03 -10.36 48.00
C GLY A 921 -76.17 -10.77 49.00
N GLY A 922 -76.62 -11.97 48.95
CA GLY A 922 -77.74 -12.41 49.80
C GLY A 922 -78.96 -11.42 49.67
N PRO A 923 -79.32 -10.71 50.76
CA PRO A 923 -80.44 -9.75 50.75
C PRO A 923 -80.03 -8.31 50.28
N LEU A 924 -78.76 -8.04 50.02
CA LEU A 924 -78.20 -6.75 49.67
C LEU A 924 -78.32 -6.48 48.21
N LEU A 925 -78.75 -5.25 47.88
CA LEU A 925 -78.56 -4.55 46.59
C LEU A 925 -77.96 -3.18 46.90
N LEU A 926 -76.78 -2.91 46.40
CA LEU A 926 -76.19 -1.61 46.50
C LEU A 926 -76.00 -1.01 45.08
N LEU A 927 -76.46 0.15 44.85
CA LEU A 927 -76.27 0.92 43.64
C LEU A 927 -75.50 2.17 44.02
N SER A 928 -74.47 2.58 43.21
CA SER A 928 -73.69 3.76 43.49
C SER A 928 -73.16 4.38 42.23
N ASP A 929 -73.02 5.68 42.26
CA ASP A 929 -72.17 6.48 41.34
C ASP A 929 -71.32 7.42 42.16
N VAL A 930 -69.99 7.21 42.14
CA VAL A 930 -69.05 7.96 42.97
C VAL A 930 -67.87 8.43 42.16
N SER A 931 -67.41 9.64 42.35
CA SER A 931 -66.21 10.20 41.87
C SER A 931 -65.26 10.56 43.03
N LEU A 932 -64.00 10.26 42.88
CA LEU A 932 -62.93 10.66 43.74
C LEU A 932 -62.07 11.70 43.02
N ALA A 933 -62.03 12.91 43.49
CA ALA A 933 -61.28 14.05 42.95
C ALA A 933 -60.96 14.98 44.14
N ASP A 934 -59.84 15.71 44.07
CA ASP A 934 -59.45 16.70 45.10
C ASP A 934 -59.41 16.10 46.54
N GLY A 935 -59.00 14.82 46.65
CA GLY A 935 -59.01 14.09 47.91
C GLY A 935 -60.38 13.86 48.53
N GLN A 936 -61.47 14.10 47.83
CA GLN A 936 -62.82 14.03 48.23
C GLN A 936 -63.66 13.06 47.43
N ALA A 937 -64.62 12.44 48.07
CA ALA A 937 -65.63 11.57 47.45
C ALA A 937 -66.92 12.34 47.23
N ASN A 938 -67.34 12.41 45.97
CA ASN A 938 -68.62 13.00 45.60
C ASN A 938 -69.49 11.97 44.87
N GLY A 939 -70.82 11.97 45.20
CA GLY A 939 -71.66 10.96 44.58
C GLY A 939 -72.91 10.56 45.31
N ALA A 940 -73.53 9.51 44.93
CA ALA A 940 -74.69 8.95 45.58
C ALA A 940 -74.62 7.43 45.65
N LEU A 941 -75.21 6.91 46.74
CA LEU A 941 -75.28 5.48 47.00
C LEU A 941 -76.69 5.15 47.44
N TYR A 942 -77.30 4.09 46.88
CA TYR A 942 -78.49 3.47 47.30
C TYR A 942 -78.23 2.07 47.75
N ALA A 943 -78.52 1.77 49.03
CA ALA A 943 -78.38 0.44 49.55
C ALA A 943 -79.78 -0.08 49.97
N ARG A 944 -80.08 -1.36 49.63
CA ARG A 944 -81.26 -2.08 50.06
C ARG A 944 -80.85 -3.39 50.68
N LEU A 945 -81.31 -3.66 51.92
CA LEU A 945 -81.11 -4.90 52.61
C LEU A 945 -82.49 -5.47 52.86
N GLY A 946 -82.85 -6.53 52.09
CA GLY A 946 -84.23 -7.08 52.12
C GLY A 946 -85.28 -6.06 51.74
N ALA A 947 -86.18 -5.65 52.66
CA ALA A 947 -87.21 -4.65 52.44
C ALA A 947 -86.77 -3.20 52.77
N VAL A 948 -85.66 -3.03 53.47
CA VAL A 948 -85.23 -1.65 53.94
C VAL A 948 -84.28 -1.06 52.95
N GLY A 949 -84.50 0.16 52.45
CA GLY A 949 -83.61 0.92 51.60
C GLY A 949 -83.12 2.17 52.24
N LEU A 950 -81.88 2.55 51.97
CA LEU A 950 -81.21 3.75 52.40
C LEU A 950 -80.53 4.44 51.19
N GLY A 951 -80.64 5.79 51.12
CA GLY A 951 -79.84 6.59 50.22
C GLY A 951 -78.78 7.33 51.04
N VAL A 952 -77.60 7.51 50.44
CA VAL A 952 -76.49 8.35 50.95
C VAL A 952 -76.03 9.22 49.85
N GLU A 953 -76.03 10.52 50.09
CA GLU A 953 -75.43 11.49 49.21
C GLU A 953 -74.03 11.83 49.76
N LEU A 954 -73.06 11.83 48.94
CA LEU A 954 -71.67 12.21 49.34
C LEU A 954 -71.39 13.58 48.71
N ASN A 955 -71.12 14.58 49.46
CA ASN A 955 -70.67 15.88 49.07
C ASN A 955 -69.40 16.19 49.86
N ASP A 956 -68.29 16.29 49.13
CA ASP A 956 -66.98 16.52 49.70
C ASP A 956 -66.58 15.53 50.82
N SER A 957 -66.92 14.27 50.59
CA SER A 957 -66.77 13.16 51.53
C SER A 957 -67.71 13.25 52.76
N GLU A 958 -68.62 14.21 52.87
CA GLU A 958 -69.61 14.26 53.92
C GLU A 958 -70.89 13.53 53.58
N PRO A 959 -71.27 12.49 54.32
CA PRO A 959 -72.44 11.69 54.03
C PRO A 959 -73.71 12.34 54.51
N ALA A 960 -74.66 12.55 53.56
CA ALA A 960 -76.04 13.01 53.84
C ALA A 960 -77.00 11.86 53.61
N LEU A 961 -77.73 11.44 54.72
CA LEU A 961 -78.67 10.31 54.67
C LEU A 961 -80.00 10.69 54.03
N ARG A 962 -80.52 9.85 53.11
CA ARG A 962 -81.84 9.97 52.40
C ARG A 962 -82.69 8.74 52.72
N VAL A 963 -83.58 8.85 53.67
CA VAL A 963 -84.43 7.74 54.14
C VAL A 963 -85.81 7.71 53.54
N LEU A 964 -86.32 8.84 52.95
CA LEU A 964 -87.62 8.91 52.34
C LEU A 964 -87.56 8.59 50.86
N GLN A 965 -88.15 7.49 50.42
CA GLN A 965 -88.21 6.97 49.05
C GLN A 965 -86.72 6.92 48.43
N PRO A 966 -85.78 6.33 49.06
CA PRO A 966 -84.38 6.41 48.74
C PRO A 966 -84.06 5.95 47.30
N LYS A 967 -84.80 4.97 46.80
CA LYS A 967 -84.57 4.47 45.45
C LYS A 967 -84.99 5.55 44.39
N ARG A 968 -86.21 6.19 44.60
CA ARG A 968 -86.63 7.28 43.68
C ARG A 968 -85.76 8.50 43.76
N TRP A 969 -85.18 8.79 44.95
CA TRP A 969 -84.25 9.81 45.11
C TRP A 969 -82.96 9.53 44.31
N PHE A 970 -82.40 8.33 44.50
CA PHE A 970 -81.20 7.92 43.80
C PHE A 970 -81.38 7.94 42.27
N ASP A 971 -82.49 7.45 41.75
CA ASP A 971 -82.79 7.45 40.33
C ASP A 971 -82.91 8.90 39.80
N ARG A 972 -83.52 9.82 40.51
CA ARG A 972 -83.58 11.24 40.09
C ARG A 972 -82.22 11.93 40.22
N TRP A 973 -81.44 11.62 41.22
CA TRP A 973 -80.09 12.13 41.38
C TRP A 973 -79.26 11.65 40.20
N ARG A 974 -79.32 10.42 39.83
CA ARG A 974 -78.65 9.82 38.72
C ARG A 974 -79.12 10.42 37.38
N GLU A 975 -80.36 10.63 37.14
CA GLU A 975 -80.90 11.33 35.98
C GLU A 975 -80.41 12.78 35.87
N ALA A 976 -80.31 13.46 36.98
CA ALA A 976 -79.81 14.85 37.06
C ALA A 976 -78.31 14.95 36.69
N GLN A 977 -77.53 13.92 37.04
CA GLN A 977 -76.09 13.81 36.72
C GLN A 977 -75.85 13.35 35.27
N ARG A 978 -76.85 12.83 34.55
CA ARG A 978 -76.71 12.32 33.20
C ARG A 978 -76.54 13.38 32.09
N PHE A 979 -76.41 14.67 32.42
CA PHE A 979 -76.09 15.76 31.45
C PHE A 979 -74.95 16.64 31.94
N PRO A 980 -73.94 16.88 31.10
CA PRO A 980 -73.86 16.59 29.67
C PRO A 980 -72.93 15.37 29.35
N ARG A 981 -73.27 14.65 28.27
CA ARG A 981 -72.35 13.82 27.58
C ARG A 981 -71.27 14.71 26.94
N PRO A 982 -69.99 14.33 26.95
CA PRO A 982 -68.97 15.04 26.19
C PRO A 982 -69.17 14.93 24.68
#